data_ea2e4b4aceb337da206386872f82f60e
#
_entry.id   ea2e4b4aceb337da206386872f82f60e
#
_cell.length_a   1.000
_cell.length_b   1.000
_cell.length_c   1.000
_cell.angle_alpha   90.00
_cell.angle_beta   90.00
_cell.angle_gamma   90.00
#
_symmetry.space_group_name_H-M   'P 1'
#
loop_
_entity.id
_entity.type
_entity.pdbx_description
1 polymer ?
#
loop_
_entity_poly.entity_id
_entity_poly.type
_entity_poly.pdbx_seq_one_letter_code
_entity_poly.pdbx_strand_id
1 'polypeptide(L)'
;MRRLAYHISLTVAVLLGTVQALAQSRADANMGIPFYRNYPAGEYDAHNRNFDVLCDGEGHTFFANFEGLLVYDNVTWRIVHTPDISRVVSLRRDADGSVLFEGINLLGRVESMDGDSLRVSYTPLTGKESAGETPVDRWNEIEVYQRLRLGDNRTLLATATDGVIAIDAQGREVWRLNVDNGLCSNSITKLAYDGKGTVWGATDNGVFSLSTSEIYTRFTDNEGLRGQISCIEMCGPTLMVGTFQGLFRLEGQRFSQVAQINHACWQMAQGPGETLYVATSDGVYAYAKGSARQLTTQFSLSIIAMEDGSYLVGELERVCRLRPGENSAVLGEIPNITSFKKDERGGVWAMTISGEYYYLAAGAGKFEKKDQGPISKLFEYEDPSGHVWHGNTNGEGLFYDNMPENLREWVEPFSEYKVNAMLVHGGLAWIGDYEHLTRFNLEQCLNTQKYEPELHIRRFNMNDGDLSLSFANDKFDPVGETQYSYRLHNDNAWSAWSSQQEYLFANINFGSYQLSIRSRDAFGQISEIGPYEFKRPYPIFVRWYSLLLYFLFIVALFYQFYRFRMRRMAEEQQRLEAIVDERTKELRQAQNKLLRQEREAAIGKLTKGLIDRILNPMNYINNFAHLSLGLSKDMRQNIEDEKEHITPDIYEDSLDVMDMMTTNLEKIEQHGMSTTRTLKAMEELLKERSQKFEPTDLGALCQQCVEHYQNYFAGDIAALGIKIQCIKPDAPVMRDVVPELFGKSLMSMLGNSLHALKKKAEKGGTYSPEQKVTVLQEGGKTLIKVYDNGIGIEESIQGKIFDPFFTTKPTAEAPGVGLYLSQQIMHDCGGNITVQSVKDEYTEFVINLA
;
A
#
# COMPACT_ATOMS: atom_id res chain seq x y z
N MET A 1 6.49 -68.16 1.77
CA MET A 1 7.20 -66.94 2.24
C MET A 1 7.27 -65.83 1.18
N ARG A 2 7.69 -66.02 -0.07
CA ARG A 2 7.76 -64.94 -1.07
C ARG A 2 6.39 -64.31 -1.43
N ARG A 3 5.29 -65.04 -1.52
CA ARG A 3 3.94 -64.51 -1.77
C ARG A 3 3.41 -63.70 -0.55
N LEU A 4 3.70 -64.11 0.66
CA LEU A 4 3.29 -63.40 1.86
C LEU A 4 4.05 -62.07 2.02
N ALA A 5 5.37 -62.09 1.73
CA ALA A 5 6.18 -60.85 1.71
C ALA A 5 5.70 -59.86 0.62
N TYR A 6 5.29 -60.36 -0.55
CA TYR A 6 4.74 -59.52 -1.61
C TYR A 6 3.40 -58.86 -1.24
N HIS A 7 2.49 -59.64 -0.61
CA HIS A 7 1.24 -59.08 -0.10
C HIS A 7 1.43 -58.09 1.05
N ILE A 8 2.37 -58.36 1.98
CA ILE A 8 2.70 -57.41 3.04
C ILE A 8 3.31 -56.12 2.45
N SER A 9 4.22 -56.24 1.50
CA SER A 9 4.82 -55.09 0.83
C SER A 9 3.78 -54.28 0.05
N LEU A 10 2.84 -54.93 -0.65
CA LEU A 10 1.77 -54.25 -1.38
C LEU A 10 0.77 -53.56 -0.43
N THR A 11 0.44 -54.24 0.69
CA THR A 11 -0.44 -53.65 1.72
C THR A 11 0.19 -52.45 2.41
N VAL A 12 1.50 -52.52 2.71
CA VAL A 12 2.26 -51.40 3.28
C VAL A 12 2.38 -50.27 2.28
N ALA A 13 2.61 -50.56 1.00
CA ALA A 13 2.65 -49.51 -0.06
C ALA A 13 1.27 -48.83 -0.29
N VAL A 14 0.19 -49.62 -0.23
CA VAL A 14 -1.18 -49.08 -0.31
C VAL A 14 -1.51 -48.28 0.96
N LEU A 15 -1.13 -48.74 2.17
CA LEU A 15 -1.30 -48.01 3.40
C LEU A 15 -0.47 -46.71 3.42
N LEU A 16 0.78 -46.77 2.98
CA LEU A 16 1.62 -45.56 2.84
C LEU A 16 1.03 -44.61 1.81
N GLY A 17 0.56 -45.09 0.66
CA GLY A 17 -0.10 -44.31 -0.36
C GLY A 17 -1.42 -43.67 0.13
N THR A 18 -2.22 -44.41 0.91
CA THR A 18 -3.45 -43.88 1.51
C THR A 18 -3.17 -42.86 2.64
N VAL A 19 -2.13 -43.10 3.44
CA VAL A 19 -1.71 -42.13 4.48
C VAL A 19 -1.15 -40.87 3.85
N GLN A 20 -0.35 -40.98 2.77
CA GLN A 20 0.12 -39.82 2.01
C GLN A 20 -1.04 -39.07 1.31
N ALA A 21 -1.97 -39.78 0.70
CA ALA A 21 -3.15 -39.16 0.07
C ALA A 21 -4.07 -38.50 1.10
N LEU A 22 -4.21 -39.07 2.31
CA LEU A 22 -4.95 -38.50 3.44
C LEU A 22 -4.23 -37.29 4.03
N ALA A 23 -2.91 -37.32 4.11
CA ALA A 23 -2.10 -36.19 4.56
C ALA A 23 -2.18 -35.05 3.54
N GLN A 24 -2.07 -35.36 2.26
CA GLN A 24 -2.18 -34.37 1.17
C GLN A 24 -3.59 -33.78 1.08
N SER A 25 -4.64 -34.58 1.26
CA SER A 25 -6.03 -34.07 1.30
C SER A 25 -6.33 -33.20 2.54
N ARG A 26 -5.60 -33.40 3.65
CA ARG A 26 -5.69 -32.54 4.84
C ARG A 26 -4.88 -31.24 4.69
N ALA A 27 -3.73 -31.29 4.02
CA ALA A 27 -2.95 -30.10 3.70
C ALA A 27 -3.69 -29.14 2.78
N ASP A 28 -4.47 -29.69 1.82
CA ASP A 28 -5.26 -28.89 0.88
C ASP A 28 -6.52 -28.26 1.54
N ALA A 29 -7.04 -28.86 2.61
CA ALA A 29 -8.29 -28.39 3.24
C ALA A 29 -8.17 -27.04 3.96
N ASN A 30 -6.96 -26.61 4.33
CA ASN A 30 -6.68 -25.38 5.07
C ASN A 30 -5.75 -24.45 4.29
N MET A 31 -5.85 -24.46 2.97
CA MET A 31 -5.07 -23.59 2.12
C MET A 31 -5.70 -22.20 2.08
N GLY A 32 -4.93 -21.17 2.43
CA GLY A 32 -5.33 -19.79 2.23
C GLY A 32 -5.26 -19.38 0.76
N ILE A 33 -5.46 -18.11 0.52
CA ILE A 33 -5.37 -17.56 -0.83
C ILE A 33 -3.89 -17.38 -1.19
N PRO A 34 -3.44 -17.80 -2.38
CA PRO A 34 -2.11 -17.49 -2.90
C PRO A 34 -1.89 -15.97 -2.97
N PHE A 35 -0.64 -15.56 -2.94
CA PHE A 35 -0.32 -14.14 -3.10
C PHE A 35 -0.73 -13.65 -4.49
N TYR A 36 -1.42 -12.53 -4.55
CA TYR A 36 -1.87 -11.88 -5.78
C TYR A 36 -1.75 -10.37 -5.66
N ARG A 37 -1.72 -9.69 -6.81
CA ARG A 37 -1.77 -8.24 -6.90
C ARG A 37 -2.76 -7.84 -7.99
N ASN A 38 -3.65 -6.90 -7.67
CA ASN A 38 -4.53 -6.26 -8.64
C ASN A 38 -3.85 -5.00 -9.20
N TYR A 39 -4.09 -4.76 -10.48
CA TYR A 39 -3.68 -3.56 -11.20
C TYR A 39 -4.95 -2.90 -11.75
N PRO A 40 -5.46 -1.85 -11.08
CA PRO A 40 -6.62 -1.12 -11.57
C PRO A 40 -6.26 -0.28 -12.79
N ALA A 41 -7.26 0.07 -13.58
CA ALA A 41 -7.09 0.88 -14.81
C ALA A 41 -6.30 2.18 -14.61
N GLY A 42 -6.43 2.81 -13.44
CA GLY A 42 -5.67 4.03 -13.10
C GLY A 42 -4.17 3.80 -12.90
N GLU A 43 -3.70 2.56 -12.71
CA GLU A 43 -2.27 2.23 -12.59
C GLU A 43 -1.61 2.10 -13.96
N TYR A 44 -2.34 1.60 -14.95
CA TYR A 44 -1.81 1.38 -16.30
C TYR A 44 -2.35 2.37 -17.36
N ASP A 45 -3.14 3.36 -16.95
CA ASP A 45 -3.66 4.48 -17.76
C ASP A 45 -4.30 4.02 -19.09
N ALA A 46 -5.16 3.00 -19.02
CA ALA A 46 -5.92 2.46 -20.15
C ALA A 46 -7.29 1.95 -19.68
N HIS A 47 -8.12 1.48 -20.61
CA HIS A 47 -9.46 0.97 -20.29
C HIS A 47 -9.40 -0.24 -19.35
N ASN A 48 -10.35 -0.36 -18.43
CA ASN A 48 -10.39 -1.43 -17.42
C ASN A 48 -10.64 -2.82 -17.99
N ARG A 49 -11.22 -2.95 -19.18
CA ARG A 49 -11.57 -4.23 -19.79
C ARG A 49 -10.42 -4.81 -20.62
N ASN A 50 -10.02 -6.04 -20.28
CA ASN A 50 -8.99 -6.81 -20.96
C ASN A 50 -9.56 -8.15 -21.42
N PHE A 51 -9.29 -8.56 -22.67
CA PHE A 51 -9.90 -9.72 -23.31
C PHE A 51 -8.98 -10.94 -23.32
N ASP A 52 -7.67 -10.71 -23.43
CA ASP A 52 -6.68 -11.80 -23.52
C ASP A 52 -5.38 -11.39 -22.83
N VAL A 53 -4.54 -12.34 -22.48
CA VAL A 53 -3.24 -12.12 -21.86
C VAL A 53 -2.23 -13.12 -22.36
N LEU A 54 -0.99 -12.67 -22.58
CA LEU A 54 0.12 -13.51 -23.06
C LEU A 54 1.44 -13.05 -22.45
N CYS A 55 2.24 -13.99 -21.95
CA CYS A 55 3.59 -13.73 -21.45
C CYS A 55 4.64 -14.18 -22.50
N ASP A 56 5.68 -13.38 -22.74
CA ASP A 56 6.73 -13.73 -23.72
C ASP A 56 7.86 -14.61 -23.16
N GLY A 57 7.92 -14.78 -21.85
CA GLY A 57 8.99 -15.51 -21.19
C GLY A 57 10.24 -14.66 -20.91
N GLU A 58 10.34 -13.44 -21.45
CA GLU A 58 11.43 -12.49 -21.20
C GLU A 58 11.04 -11.44 -20.13
N GLY A 59 9.90 -11.67 -19.47
CA GLY A 59 9.35 -10.81 -18.43
C GLY A 59 8.46 -9.69 -18.95
N HIS A 60 7.96 -9.80 -20.20
CA HIS A 60 6.91 -8.92 -20.68
C HIS A 60 5.57 -9.65 -20.67
N THR A 61 4.54 -8.92 -20.27
CA THR A 61 3.16 -9.40 -20.29
C THR A 61 2.33 -8.48 -21.17
N PHE A 62 1.64 -9.09 -22.14
CA PHE A 62 0.80 -8.40 -23.10
C PHE A 62 -0.66 -8.66 -22.76
N PHE A 63 -1.48 -7.62 -22.82
CA PHE A 63 -2.93 -7.71 -22.63
C PHE A 63 -3.66 -7.14 -23.84
N ALA A 64 -4.64 -7.88 -24.31
CA ALA A 64 -5.59 -7.39 -25.30
C ALA A 64 -6.57 -6.46 -24.59
N ASN A 65 -6.37 -5.16 -24.68
CA ASN A 65 -7.17 -4.16 -24.00
C ASN A 65 -8.20 -3.51 -24.94
N PHE A 66 -9.24 -2.95 -24.36
CA PHE A 66 -10.28 -2.25 -25.13
C PHE A 66 -9.75 -1.04 -25.93
N GLU A 67 -8.66 -0.42 -25.50
CA GLU A 67 -8.03 0.72 -26.17
C GLU A 67 -6.84 0.35 -27.05
N GLY A 68 -6.41 -0.91 -27.06
CA GLY A 68 -5.27 -1.35 -27.85
C GLY A 68 -4.50 -2.52 -27.24
N LEU A 69 -3.22 -2.60 -27.55
CA LEU A 69 -2.29 -3.56 -26.93
C LEU A 69 -1.67 -2.94 -25.69
N LEU A 70 -2.02 -3.45 -24.50
CA LEU A 70 -1.41 -3.04 -23.24
C LEU A 70 -0.22 -3.95 -22.95
N VAL A 71 0.91 -3.36 -22.58
CA VAL A 71 2.17 -4.07 -22.33
C VAL A 71 2.73 -3.69 -20.98
N TYR A 72 3.15 -4.68 -20.22
CA TYR A 72 3.85 -4.53 -18.95
C TYR A 72 5.24 -5.18 -19.05
N ASP A 73 6.27 -4.43 -18.69
CA ASP A 73 7.67 -4.88 -18.75
C ASP A 73 8.29 -5.16 -17.37
N ASN A 74 7.46 -5.37 -16.37
CA ASN A 74 7.79 -5.47 -14.94
C ASN A 74 8.29 -4.16 -14.31
N VAL A 75 8.27 -3.04 -15.03
CA VAL A 75 8.56 -1.69 -14.55
C VAL A 75 7.41 -0.75 -14.88
N THR A 76 7.10 -0.64 -16.18
CA THR A 76 6.14 0.34 -16.70
C THR A 76 5.05 -0.32 -17.51
N TRP A 77 3.88 0.30 -17.43
CA TRP A 77 2.75 0.00 -18.29
C TRP A 77 2.78 0.88 -19.54
N ARG A 78 2.42 0.31 -20.69
CA ARG A 78 2.33 1.04 -21.96
C ARG A 78 1.12 0.57 -22.73
N ILE A 79 0.37 1.51 -23.28
CA ILE A 79 -0.72 1.22 -24.21
C ILE A 79 -0.28 1.58 -25.64
N VAL A 80 -0.44 0.66 -26.57
CA VAL A 80 -0.23 0.87 -28.01
C VAL A 80 -1.58 0.86 -28.68
N HIS A 81 -2.04 2.05 -29.07
CA HIS A 81 -3.29 2.18 -29.78
C HIS A 81 -3.15 1.61 -31.20
N THR A 82 -4.18 0.90 -31.64
CA THR A 82 -4.28 0.45 -33.02
C THR A 82 -4.48 1.66 -33.96
N PRO A 83 -4.08 1.59 -35.25
CA PRO A 83 -4.27 2.71 -36.17
C PRO A 83 -5.71 3.19 -36.33
N ASP A 84 -6.68 2.31 -36.15
CA ASP A 84 -8.11 2.59 -36.19
C ASP A 84 -8.73 2.85 -34.80
N ILE A 85 -7.89 2.94 -33.78
CA ILE A 85 -8.29 3.15 -32.37
C ILE A 85 -9.34 2.09 -31.96
N SER A 86 -9.15 0.87 -32.42
CA SER A 86 -10.02 -0.26 -32.09
C SER A 86 -9.46 -1.11 -30.96
N ARG A 87 -10.35 -1.84 -30.30
CA ARG A 87 -9.94 -2.81 -29.27
C ARG A 87 -9.09 -3.94 -29.86
N VAL A 88 -8.15 -4.44 -29.09
CA VAL A 88 -7.48 -5.75 -29.29
C VAL A 88 -8.29 -6.82 -28.58
N VAL A 89 -8.51 -7.95 -29.25
CA VAL A 89 -9.40 -9.01 -28.73
C VAL A 89 -8.70 -10.33 -28.44
N SER A 90 -7.59 -10.62 -29.11
CA SER A 90 -6.84 -11.85 -28.88
C SER A 90 -5.34 -11.66 -29.07
N LEU A 91 -4.58 -12.52 -28.41
CA LEU A 91 -3.12 -12.59 -28.44
C LEU A 91 -2.68 -14.00 -28.78
N ARG A 92 -1.60 -14.14 -29.56
CA ARG A 92 -0.98 -15.43 -29.80
C ARG A 92 0.50 -15.30 -30.08
N ARG A 93 1.24 -16.39 -29.85
CA ARG A 93 2.61 -16.49 -30.31
C ARG A 93 2.67 -16.99 -31.73
N ASP A 94 3.52 -16.40 -32.53
CA ASP A 94 3.89 -16.91 -33.85
C ASP A 94 4.93 -18.05 -33.74
N ALA A 95 5.19 -18.72 -34.84
CA ALA A 95 6.16 -19.81 -34.91
C ALA A 95 7.61 -19.37 -34.62
N ASP A 96 7.95 -18.12 -34.88
CA ASP A 96 9.23 -17.49 -34.55
C ASP A 96 9.31 -16.88 -33.12
N GLY A 97 8.23 -17.02 -32.32
CA GLY A 97 8.18 -16.52 -30.97
C GLY A 97 7.63 -15.10 -30.82
N SER A 98 7.44 -14.35 -31.93
CA SER A 98 6.89 -13.00 -31.88
C SER A 98 5.44 -12.99 -31.41
N VAL A 99 5.04 -11.87 -30.80
CA VAL A 99 3.66 -11.68 -30.31
C VAL A 99 2.80 -11.11 -31.44
N LEU A 100 1.72 -11.82 -31.76
CA LEU A 100 0.68 -11.37 -32.66
C LEU A 100 -0.57 -11.00 -31.86
N PHE A 101 -1.26 -9.95 -32.28
CA PHE A 101 -2.53 -9.54 -31.68
C PHE A 101 -3.56 -9.22 -32.77
N GLU A 102 -4.81 -9.58 -32.50
CA GLU A 102 -5.92 -9.32 -33.40
C GLU A 102 -6.78 -8.16 -32.87
N GLY A 103 -6.90 -7.12 -33.68
CA GLY A 103 -7.91 -6.08 -33.52
C GLY A 103 -9.20 -6.45 -34.27
N ILE A 104 -10.12 -5.47 -34.44
CA ILE A 104 -11.40 -5.72 -35.12
C ILE A 104 -11.19 -6.08 -36.59
N ASN A 105 -10.33 -5.32 -37.31
CA ASN A 105 -10.07 -5.49 -38.73
C ASN A 105 -8.56 -5.54 -39.06
N LEU A 106 -7.74 -5.82 -38.07
CA LEU A 106 -6.31 -5.82 -38.25
C LEU A 106 -5.62 -6.92 -37.44
N LEU A 107 -4.51 -7.40 -37.97
CA LEU A 107 -3.53 -8.22 -37.26
C LEU A 107 -2.29 -7.36 -37.02
N GLY A 108 -1.92 -7.19 -35.77
CA GLY A 108 -0.68 -6.53 -35.37
C GLY A 108 0.37 -7.56 -35.00
N ARG A 109 1.62 -7.22 -35.26
CA ARG A 109 2.79 -8.00 -34.87
C ARG A 109 3.79 -7.12 -34.15
N VAL A 110 4.23 -7.56 -32.98
CA VAL A 110 5.32 -6.92 -32.25
C VAL A 110 6.64 -7.32 -32.90
N GLU A 111 7.31 -6.34 -33.53
CA GLU A 111 8.57 -6.56 -34.27
C GLU A 111 9.79 -6.44 -33.36
N SER A 112 9.77 -5.47 -32.46
CA SER A 112 10.84 -5.27 -31.49
C SER A 112 10.38 -4.43 -30.31
N MET A 113 10.98 -4.72 -29.16
CA MET A 113 10.88 -3.90 -27.96
C MET A 113 12.28 -3.41 -27.63
N ASP A 114 12.50 -2.10 -27.74
CA ASP A 114 13.81 -1.50 -27.52
C ASP A 114 13.62 -0.26 -26.63
N GLY A 115 13.82 -0.44 -25.35
CA GLY A 115 13.56 0.59 -24.35
C GLY A 115 12.14 1.15 -24.42
N ASP A 116 12.00 2.45 -24.73
CA ASP A 116 10.70 3.11 -24.84
C ASP A 116 9.98 2.85 -26.17
N SER A 117 10.65 2.29 -27.16
CA SER A 117 10.08 2.08 -28.48
C SER A 117 9.58 0.65 -28.66
N LEU A 118 8.27 0.51 -28.74
CA LEU A 118 7.62 -0.71 -29.20
C LEU A 118 7.30 -0.53 -30.71
N ARG A 119 7.91 -1.33 -31.55
CA ARG A 119 7.62 -1.33 -32.99
C ARG A 119 6.59 -2.40 -33.30
N VAL A 120 5.52 -1.98 -33.92
CA VAL A 120 4.43 -2.85 -34.32
C VAL A 120 4.14 -2.67 -35.80
N SER A 121 4.04 -3.79 -36.51
CA SER A 121 3.55 -3.83 -37.89
C SER A 121 2.10 -4.26 -37.92
N TYR A 122 1.34 -3.77 -38.91
CA TYR A 122 -0.09 -4.03 -39.04
C TYR A 122 -0.42 -4.60 -40.42
N THR A 123 -1.28 -5.64 -40.43
CA THR A 123 -1.81 -6.25 -41.65
C THR A 123 -3.35 -6.21 -41.57
N PRO A 124 -4.05 -5.68 -42.56
CA PRO A 124 -5.50 -5.69 -42.61
C PRO A 124 -6.07 -7.11 -42.61
N LEU A 125 -7.08 -7.37 -41.79
CA LEU A 125 -7.87 -8.59 -41.81
C LEU A 125 -9.18 -8.33 -42.54
N THR A 126 -9.46 -9.11 -43.58
CA THR A 126 -10.74 -9.03 -44.29
C THR A 126 -11.63 -10.22 -43.86
N GLY A 127 -12.78 -9.95 -43.26
CA GLY A 127 -13.89 -10.89 -43.18
C GLY A 127 -13.98 -11.82 -41.97
N LYS A 128 -13.39 -11.45 -40.80
CA LYS A 128 -13.71 -12.14 -39.54
C LYS A 128 -14.45 -11.20 -38.59
N GLU A 129 -15.68 -11.56 -38.24
CA GLU A 129 -16.29 -11.04 -37.02
C GLU A 129 -15.46 -11.55 -35.83
N SER A 130 -15.08 -10.66 -34.94
CA SER A 130 -14.47 -11.01 -33.67
C SER A 130 -15.39 -11.97 -32.93
N ALA A 131 -14.93 -13.20 -32.69
CA ALA A 131 -15.65 -14.13 -31.84
C ALA A 131 -15.80 -13.50 -30.46
N GLY A 132 -17.03 -13.35 -29.98
CA GLY A 132 -17.30 -12.94 -28.61
C GLY A 132 -16.72 -13.93 -27.61
N GLU A 133 -16.52 -13.50 -26.41
CA GLU A 133 -16.15 -14.36 -25.28
C GLU A 133 -17.26 -15.41 -25.09
N THR A 134 -16.96 -16.65 -25.41
CA THR A 134 -17.90 -17.76 -25.20
C THR A 134 -17.28 -18.74 -24.20
N PRO A 135 -18.03 -19.15 -23.16
CA PRO A 135 -17.56 -20.20 -22.27
C PRO A 135 -17.21 -21.46 -23.08
N VAL A 136 -16.03 -22.03 -22.78
CA VAL A 136 -15.57 -23.25 -23.45
C VAL A 136 -16.13 -24.51 -22.78
N ASP A 137 -16.55 -24.39 -21.50
CA ASP A 137 -16.91 -25.53 -20.67
C ASP A 137 -17.72 -25.08 -19.42
N ARG A 138 -18.16 -26.05 -18.62
CA ARG A 138 -18.74 -25.82 -17.29
C ARG A 138 -18.07 -26.69 -16.24
N TRP A 139 -17.96 -26.14 -15.05
CA TRP A 139 -17.51 -26.84 -13.86
C TRP A 139 -18.50 -26.54 -12.71
N ASN A 140 -19.17 -27.56 -12.19
CA ASN A 140 -20.17 -27.39 -11.12
C ASN A 140 -21.18 -26.26 -11.41
N GLU A 141 -21.79 -26.24 -12.59
CA GLU A 141 -22.72 -25.19 -13.08
C GLU A 141 -22.08 -23.83 -13.39
N ILE A 142 -20.81 -23.59 -13.05
CA ILE A 142 -20.08 -22.37 -13.33
C ILE A 142 -19.55 -22.39 -14.76
N GLU A 143 -19.75 -21.31 -15.50
CA GLU A 143 -19.22 -21.12 -16.85
C GLU A 143 -17.71 -20.84 -16.82
N VAL A 144 -16.95 -21.62 -17.59
CA VAL A 144 -15.48 -21.55 -17.63
C VAL A 144 -15.05 -21.06 -19.01
N TYR A 145 -14.33 -19.95 -19.03
CA TYR A 145 -13.73 -19.42 -20.27
C TYR A 145 -12.42 -20.12 -20.62
N GLN A 146 -11.64 -20.55 -19.64
CA GLN A 146 -10.36 -21.23 -19.88
C GLN A 146 -10.02 -22.19 -18.73
N ARG A 147 -9.36 -23.29 -19.08
CA ARG A 147 -8.64 -24.17 -18.15
C ARG A 147 -7.15 -24.04 -18.38
N LEU A 148 -6.45 -23.48 -17.42
CA LEU A 148 -4.99 -23.37 -17.43
C LEU A 148 -4.38 -24.47 -16.55
N ARG A 149 -3.69 -25.44 -17.15
CA ARG A 149 -2.98 -26.50 -16.41
C ARG A 149 -1.64 -26.00 -15.94
N LEU A 150 -1.35 -26.16 -14.65
CA LEU A 150 -0.04 -25.93 -14.06
C LEU A 150 0.72 -27.26 -13.97
N GLY A 151 2.06 -27.20 -13.91
CA GLY A 151 2.92 -28.37 -13.94
C GLY A 151 2.82 -29.31 -12.72
N ASP A 152 2.13 -28.88 -11.66
CA ASP A 152 1.93 -29.60 -10.39
C ASP A 152 0.63 -30.43 -10.31
N ASN A 153 0.05 -30.79 -11.44
CA ASN A 153 -1.27 -31.45 -11.58
C ASN A 153 -2.48 -30.59 -11.16
N ARG A 154 -2.33 -29.29 -11.06
CA ARG A 154 -3.40 -28.34 -10.80
C ARG A 154 -3.91 -27.68 -12.06
N THR A 155 -5.15 -27.27 -11.99
CA THR A 155 -5.78 -26.55 -13.09
C THR A 155 -6.46 -25.30 -12.52
N LEU A 156 -6.13 -24.16 -13.08
CA LEU A 156 -6.84 -22.92 -12.80
C LEU A 156 -7.98 -22.76 -13.80
N LEU A 157 -9.14 -22.42 -13.30
CA LEU A 157 -10.32 -22.11 -14.09
C LEU A 157 -10.51 -20.60 -14.14
N ALA A 158 -10.50 -20.04 -15.34
CA ALA A 158 -10.96 -18.67 -15.57
C ALA A 158 -12.47 -18.72 -15.72
N THR A 159 -13.23 -18.12 -14.83
CA THR A 159 -14.68 -18.24 -14.80
C THR A 159 -15.39 -16.95 -15.21
N ALA A 160 -16.63 -17.07 -15.61
CA ALA A 160 -17.46 -15.92 -16.01
C ALA A 160 -17.93 -15.10 -14.79
N THR A 161 -18.15 -15.74 -13.63
CA THR A 161 -18.87 -15.12 -12.50
C THR A 161 -18.22 -15.35 -11.13
N ASP A 162 -17.24 -16.24 -11.04
CA ASP A 162 -16.71 -16.74 -9.76
C ASP A 162 -15.21 -16.51 -9.57
N GLY A 163 -14.60 -15.69 -10.42
CA GLY A 163 -13.16 -15.38 -10.35
C GLY A 163 -12.28 -16.52 -10.87
N VAL A 164 -11.18 -16.76 -10.19
CA VAL A 164 -10.26 -17.87 -10.45
C VAL A 164 -10.50 -18.97 -9.45
N ILE A 165 -10.68 -20.19 -9.96
CA ILE A 165 -10.86 -21.39 -9.13
C ILE A 165 -9.71 -22.34 -9.42
N ALA A 166 -8.97 -22.74 -8.39
CA ALA A 166 -7.99 -23.81 -8.50
C ALA A 166 -8.64 -25.16 -8.19
N ILE A 167 -8.43 -26.13 -9.06
CA ILE A 167 -8.89 -27.52 -8.86
C ILE A 167 -7.69 -28.46 -8.88
N ASP A 168 -7.79 -29.53 -8.09
CA ASP A 168 -6.81 -30.62 -8.05
C ASP A 168 -6.99 -31.58 -9.25
N ALA A 169 -6.14 -32.61 -9.33
CA ALA A 169 -6.20 -33.65 -10.37
C ALA A 169 -7.51 -34.44 -10.34
N GLN A 170 -8.26 -34.43 -9.26
CA GLN A 170 -9.55 -35.07 -9.08
C GLN A 170 -10.73 -34.12 -9.41
N GLY A 171 -10.44 -32.87 -9.76
CA GLY A 171 -11.44 -31.84 -10.07
C GLY A 171 -12.11 -31.24 -8.83
N ARG A 172 -11.54 -31.42 -7.62
CA ARG A 172 -12.03 -30.80 -6.40
C ARG A 172 -11.47 -29.40 -6.26
N GLU A 173 -12.28 -28.47 -5.76
CA GLU A 173 -11.82 -27.12 -5.44
C GLU A 173 -10.75 -27.14 -4.36
N VAL A 174 -9.63 -26.46 -4.62
CA VAL A 174 -8.52 -26.26 -3.70
C VAL A 174 -8.62 -24.89 -3.06
N TRP A 175 -8.81 -23.86 -3.87
CA TRP A 175 -9.06 -22.49 -3.43
C TRP A 175 -9.82 -21.72 -4.51
N ARG A 176 -10.44 -20.61 -4.10
CA ARG A 176 -11.16 -19.68 -4.97
C ARG A 176 -10.74 -18.26 -4.64
N LEU A 177 -10.39 -17.50 -5.68
CA LEU A 177 -10.07 -16.08 -5.60
C LEU A 177 -11.06 -15.30 -6.43
N ASN A 178 -11.86 -14.45 -5.79
CA ASN A 178 -12.92 -13.65 -6.39
C ASN A 178 -13.04 -12.28 -5.73
N VAL A 179 -14.05 -11.50 -6.08
CA VAL A 179 -14.25 -10.15 -5.50
C VAL A 179 -14.50 -10.21 -3.98
N ASP A 180 -15.13 -11.27 -3.47
CA ASP A 180 -15.41 -11.40 -2.04
C ASP A 180 -14.14 -11.55 -1.19
N ASN A 181 -13.06 -12.01 -1.80
CA ASN A 181 -11.74 -12.10 -1.14
C ASN A 181 -10.67 -11.26 -1.84
N GLY A 182 -11.09 -10.18 -2.50
CA GLY A 182 -10.26 -9.05 -2.87
C GLY A 182 -9.77 -9.00 -4.32
N LEU A 183 -10.17 -9.94 -5.19
CA LEU A 183 -9.83 -9.84 -6.62
C LEU A 183 -10.57 -8.67 -7.27
N CYS A 184 -9.99 -8.07 -8.29
CA CYS A 184 -10.56 -6.91 -9.01
C CYS A 184 -11.86 -7.22 -9.78
N SER A 185 -12.10 -8.49 -10.18
CA SER A 185 -13.30 -8.93 -10.91
C SER A 185 -13.60 -10.40 -10.69
N ASN A 186 -14.88 -10.76 -10.83
CA ASN A 186 -15.34 -12.14 -10.92
C ASN A 186 -15.30 -12.71 -12.33
N SER A 187 -15.26 -11.86 -13.36
CA SER A 187 -15.19 -12.25 -14.76
C SER A 187 -13.76 -12.28 -15.26
N ILE A 188 -13.21 -13.47 -15.37
CA ILE A 188 -11.84 -13.71 -15.81
C ILE A 188 -11.85 -14.21 -17.25
N THR A 189 -11.45 -13.35 -18.16
CA THR A 189 -11.50 -13.66 -19.60
C THR A 189 -10.40 -14.63 -20.01
N LYS A 190 -9.19 -14.46 -19.44
CA LYS A 190 -8.03 -15.28 -19.80
C LYS A 190 -6.99 -15.31 -18.69
N LEU A 191 -6.24 -16.40 -18.63
CA LEU A 191 -5.07 -16.60 -17.78
C LEU A 191 -3.84 -16.97 -18.62
N ALA A 192 -2.69 -16.42 -18.30
CA ALA A 192 -1.41 -16.81 -18.90
C ALA A 192 -0.38 -17.11 -17.81
N TYR A 193 0.29 -18.25 -17.93
CA TYR A 193 1.40 -18.62 -17.05
C TYR A 193 2.71 -18.15 -17.66
N ASP A 194 3.52 -17.44 -16.90
CA ASP A 194 4.81 -16.91 -17.35
C ASP A 194 5.92 -17.96 -17.47
N GLY A 195 5.68 -19.17 -16.97
CA GLY A 195 6.68 -20.24 -16.89
C GLY A 195 7.63 -20.11 -15.69
N LYS A 196 7.48 -19.09 -14.85
CA LYS A 196 8.41 -18.70 -13.77
C LYS A 196 7.76 -18.64 -12.39
N GLY A 197 6.50 -19.00 -12.31
CA GLY A 197 5.75 -19.07 -11.06
C GLY A 197 4.64 -18.03 -10.90
N THR A 198 4.36 -17.23 -11.94
CA THR A 198 3.27 -16.25 -11.91
C THR A 198 2.25 -16.53 -12.99
N VAL A 199 1.00 -16.42 -12.65
CA VAL A 199 -0.13 -16.38 -13.58
C VAL A 199 -0.65 -14.96 -13.66
N TRP A 200 -0.77 -14.46 -14.88
CA TRP A 200 -1.40 -13.19 -15.19
C TRP A 200 -2.83 -13.43 -15.65
N GLY A 201 -3.73 -12.55 -15.21
CA GLY A 201 -5.15 -12.65 -15.57
C GLY A 201 -5.69 -11.38 -16.18
N ALA A 202 -6.41 -11.55 -17.29
CA ALA A 202 -7.19 -10.50 -17.93
C ALA A 202 -8.62 -10.55 -17.41
N THR A 203 -9.19 -9.40 -17.10
CA THR A 203 -10.56 -9.28 -16.57
C THR A 203 -11.32 -8.13 -17.22
N ASP A 204 -12.59 -8.04 -16.95
CA ASP A 204 -13.43 -6.91 -17.37
C ASP A 204 -13.22 -5.65 -16.51
N ASN A 205 -12.50 -5.74 -15.40
CA ASN A 205 -12.25 -4.63 -14.47
C ASN A 205 -10.80 -4.60 -13.95
N GLY A 206 -9.83 -4.50 -14.84
CA GLY A 206 -8.42 -4.50 -14.50
C GLY A 206 -7.70 -5.76 -14.91
N VAL A 207 -6.50 -5.92 -14.43
CA VAL A 207 -5.68 -7.12 -14.57
C VAL A 207 -5.11 -7.51 -13.22
N PHE A 208 -4.65 -8.73 -13.08
CA PHE A 208 -4.02 -9.19 -11.85
C PHE A 208 -2.86 -10.15 -12.14
N SER A 209 -1.96 -10.25 -11.19
CA SER A 209 -0.93 -11.29 -11.11
C SER A 209 -1.19 -12.19 -9.90
N LEU A 210 -0.90 -13.46 -10.02
CA LEU A 210 -1.15 -14.49 -9.02
C LEU A 210 0.06 -15.42 -8.93
N SER A 211 0.58 -15.65 -7.72
CA SER A 211 1.61 -16.67 -7.49
C SER A 211 1.05 -18.07 -7.67
N THR A 212 1.76 -18.91 -8.39
CA THR A 212 1.44 -20.34 -8.45
C THR A 212 2.04 -21.14 -7.31
N SER A 213 2.90 -20.51 -6.52
CA SER A 213 3.53 -21.14 -5.36
C SER A 213 2.53 -21.31 -4.24
N GLU A 214 2.38 -22.53 -3.74
CA GLU A 214 1.57 -22.87 -2.58
C GLU A 214 2.39 -23.06 -1.32
N ILE A 215 3.68 -22.80 -1.41
CA ILE A 215 4.58 -22.74 -0.26
C ILE A 215 4.06 -21.69 0.70
N TYR A 216 3.60 -20.54 0.17
CA TYR A 216 2.97 -19.48 0.95
C TYR A 216 1.53 -19.26 0.51
N THR A 217 0.62 -19.22 1.47
CA THR A 217 -0.74 -18.74 1.27
C THR A 217 -1.11 -17.82 2.44
N ARG A 218 -2.05 -16.93 2.21
CA ARG A 218 -2.39 -15.88 3.16
C ARG A 218 -3.88 -15.90 3.49
N PHE A 219 -4.20 -15.51 4.72
CA PHE A 219 -5.54 -15.20 5.17
C PHE A 219 -5.57 -13.76 5.68
N THR A 220 -6.60 -13.04 5.29
CA THR A 220 -6.82 -11.63 5.61
C THR A 220 -8.22 -11.42 6.21
N ASP A 221 -8.64 -10.20 6.36
CA ASP A 221 -10.00 -9.85 6.73
C ASP A 221 -11.04 -10.28 5.66
N ASN A 222 -10.63 -10.43 4.41
CA ASN A 222 -11.47 -10.94 3.33
C ASN A 222 -11.86 -12.41 3.55
N GLU A 223 -10.97 -13.21 4.14
CA GLU A 223 -11.26 -14.59 4.56
C GLU A 223 -11.89 -14.65 5.95
N GLY A 224 -12.25 -13.50 6.53
CA GLY A 224 -12.94 -13.38 7.80
C GLY A 224 -12.04 -13.28 9.03
N LEU A 225 -10.71 -13.24 8.88
CA LEU A 225 -9.77 -13.08 9.99
C LEU A 225 -9.56 -11.59 10.27
N ARG A 226 -10.07 -11.10 11.40
CA ARG A 226 -10.06 -9.67 11.72
C ARG A 226 -9.22 -9.37 12.96
N GLY A 227 -8.55 -8.22 12.91
CA GLY A 227 -7.75 -7.70 14.02
C GLY A 227 -6.35 -8.27 14.09
N GLN A 228 -5.49 -7.59 14.84
CA GLN A 228 -4.11 -7.99 15.06
C GLN A 228 -4.01 -9.37 15.69
N ILE A 229 -3.23 -10.26 15.07
CA ILE A 229 -3.01 -11.62 15.56
C ILE A 229 -2.08 -11.58 16.77
N SER A 230 -2.46 -12.27 17.82
CA SER A 230 -1.72 -12.36 19.09
C SER A 230 -1.27 -13.77 19.43
N CYS A 231 -2.04 -14.78 19.05
CA CYS A 231 -1.73 -16.18 19.35
C CYS A 231 -2.38 -17.11 18.33
N ILE A 232 -1.74 -18.25 18.10
CA ILE A 232 -2.19 -19.28 17.15
C ILE A 232 -2.04 -20.63 17.84
N GLU A 233 -3.06 -21.51 17.74
CA GLU A 233 -2.99 -22.84 18.36
C GLU A 233 -3.92 -23.82 17.63
N MET A 234 -3.65 -25.12 17.76
CA MET A 234 -4.56 -26.16 17.28
C MET A 234 -5.57 -26.56 18.35
N CYS A 235 -6.82 -26.74 17.97
CA CYS A 235 -7.84 -27.36 18.81
C CYS A 235 -8.35 -28.63 18.09
N GLY A 236 -7.81 -29.77 18.44
CA GLY A 236 -7.97 -30.98 17.62
C GLY A 236 -7.42 -30.73 16.20
N PRO A 237 -8.20 -30.96 15.15
CA PRO A 237 -7.78 -30.72 13.77
C PRO A 237 -7.98 -29.25 13.32
N THR A 238 -8.59 -28.42 14.14
CA THR A 238 -8.98 -27.04 13.77
C THR A 238 -7.94 -26.04 14.20
N LEU A 239 -7.51 -25.18 13.27
CA LEU A 239 -6.65 -24.04 13.58
C LEU A 239 -7.48 -22.95 14.25
N MET A 240 -6.98 -22.47 15.37
CA MET A 240 -7.55 -21.37 16.14
C MET A 240 -6.60 -20.19 16.13
N VAL A 241 -7.12 -19.01 15.89
CA VAL A 241 -6.35 -17.75 15.85
C VAL A 241 -6.99 -16.76 16.80
N GLY A 242 -6.23 -16.35 17.78
CA GLY A 242 -6.59 -15.28 18.70
C GLY A 242 -6.14 -13.93 18.13
N THR A 243 -7.05 -12.99 18.12
CA THR A 243 -6.78 -11.60 17.72
C THR A 243 -7.28 -10.61 18.77
N PHE A 244 -6.97 -9.35 18.59
CA PHE A 244 -7.52 -8.30 19.46
C PHE A 244 -9.03 -8.08 19.29
N GLN A 245 -9.65 -8.69 18.28
CA GLN A 245 -11.10 -8.66 18.06
C GLN A 245 -11.80 -9.96 18.48
N GLY A 246 -11.07 -10.96 18.92
CA GLY A 246 -11.64 -12.21 19.42
C GLY A 246 -10.92 -13.45 18.95
N LEU A 247 -11.54 -14.59 19.22
CA LEU A 247 -11.08 -15.90 18.80
C LEU A 247 -11.74 -16.30 17.48
N PHE A 248 -10.92 -16.73 16.53
CA PHE A 248 -11.36 -17.20 15.22
C PHE A 248 -10.96 -18.65 15.01
N ARG A 249 -11.81 -19.40 14.32
CA ARG A 249 -11.53 -20.80 13.92
C ARG A 249 -11.52 -20.90 12.40
N LEU A 250 -10.59 -21.66 11.88
CA LEU A 250 -10.52 -21.92 10.44
C LEU A 250 -11.50 -23.04 10.05
N GLU A 251 -12.42 -22.73 9.14
CA GLU A 251 -13.38 -23.65 8.55
C GLU A 251 -13.20 -23.67 7.04
N GLY A 252 -12.51 -24.68 6.52
CA GLY A 252 -12.11 -24.70 5.12
C GLY A 252 -11.14 -23.56 4.81
N GLN A 253 -11.58 -22.60 4.00
CA GLN A 253 -10.76 -21.44 3.59
C GLN A 253 -11.17 -20.12 4.27
N ARG A 254 -12.08 -20.16 5.22
CA ARG A 254 -12.59 -18.95 5.90
C ARG A 254 -12.48 -19.08 7.41
N PHE A 255 -12.24 -17.95 8.02
CA PHE A 255 -12.29 -17.82 9.47
C PHE A 255 -13.69 -17.44 9.92
N SER A 256 -14.17 -18.14 10.95
CA SER A 256 -15.40 -17.81 11.65
C SER A 256 -15.07 -17.41 13.09
N GLN A 257 -15.64 -16.31 13.55
CA GLN A 257 -15.46 -15.85 14.91
C GLN A 257 -16.22 -16.75 15.89
N VAL A 258 -15.58 -17.12 16.97
CA VAL A 258 -16.25 -17.77 18.11
C VAL A 258 -17.07 -16.73 18.86
N ALA A 259 -18.40 -16.76 18.70
CA ALA A 259 -19.29 -15.69 19.18
C ALA A 259 -19.16 -15.36 20.67
N GLN A 260 -18.79 -16.35 21.49
CA GLN A 260 -18.61 -16.17 22.93
C GLN A 260 -17.28 -15.49 23.30
N ILE A 261 -16.31 -15.42 22.40
CA ILE A 261 -14.99 -14.82 22.62
C ILE A 261 -14.77 -13.72 21.57
N ASN A 262 -15.34 -12.56 21.84
CA ASN A 262 -15.25 -11.36 21.01
C ASN A 262 -14.41 -10.25 21.66
N HIS A 263 -13.58 -10.63 22.62
CA HIS A 263 -12.63 -9.77 23.33
C HIS A 263 -11.20 -10.09 22.89
N ALA A 264 -10.26 -9.16 23.12
CA ALA A 264 -8.88 -9.38 22.78
C ALA A 264 -8.34 -10.65 23.40
N CYS A 265 -7.87 -11.57 22.56
CA CYS A 265 -7.17 -12.78 22.94
C CYS A 265 -5.69 -12.46 23.08
N TRP A 266 -5.02 -12.97 24.08
CA TRP A 266 -3.60 -12.72 24.32
C TRP A 266 -2.75 -13.98 24.17
N GLN A 267 -3.20 -15.09 24.74
CA GLN A 267 -2.49 -16.36 24.68
C GLN A 267 -3.48 -17.53 24.78
N MET A 268 -3.08 -18.67 24.25
CA MET A 268 -3.83 -19.91 24.30
C MET A 268 -2.98 -21.02 24.92
N ALA A 269 -3.64 -21.96 25.58
CA ALA A 269 -2.99 -23.17 26.12
C ALA A 269 -3.87 -24.38 25.85
N GLN A 270 -3.23 -25.47 25.44
CA GLN A 270 -3.90 -26.75 25.20
C GLN A 270 -4.40 -27.37 26.52
N GLY A 271 -5.57 -27.97 26.43
CA GLY A 271 -6.17 -28.72 27.53
C GLY A 271 -6.39 -30.20 27.22
N PRO A 272 -6.99 -30.95 28.14
CA PRO A 272 -7.32 -32.34 27.89
C PRO A 272 -8.30 -32.52 26.74
N GLY A 273 -8.04 -33.50 25.89
CA GLY A 273 -8.85 -33.77 24.73
C GLY A 273 -8.76 -32.59 23.72
N GLU A 274 -9.88 -32.24 23.10
CA GLU A 274 -9.97 -31.11 22.15
C GLU A 274 -10.46 -29.84 22.86
N THR A 275 -9.81 -29.49 24.00
CA THR A 275 -10.15 -28.27 24.74
C THR A 275 -9.00 -27.28 24.62
N LEU A 276 -9.33 -26.01 24.39
CA LEU A 276 -8.39 -24.89 24.32
C LEU A 276 -8.75 -23.86 25.38
N TYR A 277 -7.80 -23.47 26.18
CA TYR A 277 -7.96 -22.40 27.15
C TYR A 277 -7.41 -21.09 26.56
N VAL A 278 -8.20 -20.04 26.62
CA VAL A 278 -7.90 -18.77 25.97
C VAL A 278 -7.88 -17.67 27.03
N ALA A 279 -6.73 -17.02 27.18
CA ALA A 279 -6.57 -15.84 28.00
C ALA A 279 -7.02 -14.61 27.19
N THR A 280 -7.97 -13.86 27.73
CA THR A 280 -8.57 -12.71 27.05
C THR A 280 -8.63 -11.49 27.97
N SER A 281 -8.94 -10.33 27.37
CA SER A 281 -9.20 -9.10 28.14
C SER A 281 -10.44 -9.19 29.03
N ASP A 282 -11.30 -10.19 28.84
CA ASP A 282 -12.52 -10.43 29.64
C ASP A 282 -12.41 -11.70 30.52
N GLY A 283 -11.21 -12.26 30.65
CA GLY A 283 -10.96 -13.44 31.46
C GLY A 283 -10.45 -14.64 30.67
N VAL A 284 -10.50 -15.81 31.30
CA VAL A 284 -10.11 -17.08 30.67
C VAL A 284 -11.36 -17.82 30.21
N TYR A 285 -11.32 -18.28 28.97
CA TYR A 285 -12.35 -19.12 28.36
C TYR A 285 -11.82 -20.53 28.11
N ALA A 286 -12.66 -21.53 28.30
CA ALA A 286 -12.47 -22.87 27.80
C ALA A 286 -13.30 -23.06 26.52
N TYR A 287 -12.64 -23.30 25.41
CA TYR A 287 -13.26 -23.62 24.14
C TYR A 287 -13.15 -25.13 23.88
N ALA A 288 -14.28 -25.76 23.60
CA ALA A 288 -14.32 -27.16 23.22
C ALA A 288 -15.56 -27.44 22.35
N LYS A 289 -15.43 -28.29 21.36
CA LYS A 289 -16.55 -28.76 20.50
C LYS A 289 -17.40 -27.64 19.91
N GLY A 290 -16.74 -26.56 19.49
CA GLY A 290 -17.42 -25.43 18.83
C GLY A 290 -18.07 -24.41 19.77
N SER A 291 -17.95 -24.56 21.10
CA SER A 291 -18.51 -23.63 22.08
C SER A 291 -17.47 -23.22 23.10
N ALA A 292 -17.60 -21.98 23.60
CA ALA A 292 -16.74 -21.47 24.63
C ALA A 292 -17.51 -21.20 25.94
N ARG A 293 -16.86 -21.47 27.07
CA ARG A 293 -17.38 -21.17 28.40
C ARG A 293 -16.35 -20.32 29.14
N GLN A 294 -16.79 -19.19 29.68
CA GLN A 294 -15.96 -18.36 30.55
C GLN A 294 -15.71 -19.06 31.89
N LEU A 295 -14.45 -19.05 32.31
CA LEU A 295 -13.99 -19.66 33.57
C LEU A 295 -13.66 -18.61 34.63
N THR A 296 -13.08 -17.50 34.20
CA THR A 296 -12.74 -16.33 35.01
C THR A 296 -13.19 -15.06 34.33
N THR A 297 -13.33 -13.97 35.08
CA THR A 297 -13.74 -12.65 34.57
C THR A 297 -12.63 -11.62 34.72
N GLN A 298 -11.41 -12.06 35.11
CA GLN A 298 -10.28 -11.15 35.29
C GLN A 298 -9.49 -11.05 33.99
N PHE A 299 -9.14 -9.85 33.59
CA PHE A 299 -8.25 -9.61 32.45
C PHE A 299 -7.00 -10.49 32.55
N SER A 300 -6.78 -11.35 31.57
CA SER A 300 -5.72 -12.35 31.55
C SER A 300 -4.83 -12.15 30.33
N LEU A 301 -3.54 -11.91 30.56
CA LEU A 301 -2.53 -11.63 29.51
C LEU A 301 -1.81 -12.89 29.04
N SER A 302 -1.66 -13.86 29.91
CA SER A 302 -0.90 -15.07 29.60
C SER A 302 -1.47 -16.30 30.29
N ILE A 303 -1.25 -17.44 29.66
CA ILE A 303 -1.69 -18.74 30.18
C ILE A 303 -0.72 -19.85 29.78
N ILE A 304 -0.39 -20.75 30.72
CA ILE A 304 0.40 -21.95 30.42
C ILE A 304 -0.17 -23.16 31.11
N ALA A 305 -0.23 -24.30 30.41
CA ALA A 305 -0.66 -25.57 30.98
C ALA A 305 0.44 -26.16 31.87
N MET A 306 0.07 -26.76 33.03
CA MET A 306 0.95 -27.48 33.95
C MET A 306 0.79 -28.99 33.77
N GLU A 307 1.79 -29.75 34.22
CA GLU A 307 1.75 -31.24 34.16
C GLU A 307 0.66 -31.85 35.06
N ASP A 308 0.27 -31.15 36.12
CA ASP A 308 -0.81 -31.55 37.03
C ASP A 308 -2.22 -31.27 36.50
N GLY A 309 -2.34 -30.87 35.27
CA GLY A 309 -3.61 -30.51 34.63
C GLY A 309 -4.19 -29.15 35.04
N SER A 310 -3.45 -28.36 35.86
CA SER A 310 -3.77 -26.98 36.16
C SER A 310 -3.16 -26.02 35.13
N TYR A 311 -3.55 -24.74 35.18
CA TYR A 311 -3.03 -23.68 34.34
C TYR A 311 -2.52 -22.52 35.21
N LEU A 312 -1.39 -21.95 34.84
CA LEU A 312 -1.00 -20.67 35.38
C LEU A 312 -1.53 -19.58 34.47
N VAL A 313 -2.14 -18.60 35.08
CA VAL A 313 -2.77 -17.45 34.38
C VAL A 313 -2.13 -16.19 34.92
N GLY A 314 -1.56 -15.40 34.05
CA GLY A 314 -1.09 -14.04 34.34
C GLY A 314 -2.26 -13.05 34.12
N GLU A 315 -2.86 -12.65 35.24
CA GLU A 315 -3.89 -11.61 35.24
C GLU A 315 -3.24 -10.22 35.31
N LEU A 316 -4.06 -9.17 35.15
CA LEU A 316 -3.55 -7.79 35.13
C LEU A 316 -2.77 -7.42 36.41
N GLU A 317 -3.20 -7.89 37.55
CA GLU A 317 -2.63 -7.51 38.88
C GLU A 317 -1.96 -8.65 39.60
N ARG A 318 -2.17 -9.90 39.16
CA ARG A 318 -1.75 -11.09 39.92
C ARG A 318 -1.53 -12.30 39.02
N VAL A 319 -0.89 -13.30 39.53
CA VAL A 319 -0.78 -14.62 38.91
C VAL A 319 -1.61 -15.64 39.69
N CYS A 320 -2.42 -16.41 38.97
CA CYS A 320 -3.31 -17.39 39.54
C CYS A 320 -3.04 -18.81 39.00
N ARG A 321 -3.37 -19.80 39.80
CA ARG A 321 -3.50 -21.18 39.33
C ARG A 321 -4.96 -21.51 39.13
N LEU A 322 -5.32 -21.82 37.89
CA LEU A 322 -6.66 -22.22 37.48
C LEU A 322 -6.72 -23.75 37.39
N ARG A 323 -7.66 -24.36 38.10
CA ARG A 323 -8.06 -25.76 37.87
C ARG A 323 -9.47 -25.78 37.32
N PRO A 324 -9.71 -26.48 36.21
CA PRO A 324 -11.05 -26.56 35.61
C PRO A 324 -12.05 -27.11 36.62
N GLY A 325 -13.09 -26.33 36.91
CA GLY A 325 -14.10 -26.73 37.90
C GLY A 325 -13.86 -26.30 39.34
N GLU A 326 -12.74 -25.67 39.64
CA GLU A 326 -12.40 -25.11 40.94
C GLU A 326 -12.24 -23.57 40.84
N ASN A 327 -12.27 -22.91 42.00
CA ASN A 327 -11.92 -21.51 42.07
C ASN A 327 -10.43 -21.29 41.85
N SER A 328 -10.03 -20.26 41.14
CA SER A 328 -8.65 -19.92 40.92
C SER A 328 -7.92 -19.59 42.22
N ALA A 329 -6.72 -20.13 42.40
CA ALA A 329 -5.87 -19.88 43.55
C ALA A 329 -4.81 -18.84 43.20
N VAL A 330 -4.73 -17.74 43.99
CA VAL A 330 -3.72 -16.70 43.79
C VAL A 330 -2.37 -17.22 44.26
N LEU A 331 -1.35 -17.17 43.38
CA LEU A 331 0.02 -17.55 43.66
C LEU A 331 0.94 -16.36 43.95
N GLY A 332 0.49 -15.14 43.66
CA GLY A 332 1.24 -13.91 43.90
C GLY A 332 0.57 -12.70 43.29
N GLU A 333 0.77 -11.55 43.91
CA GLU A 333 0.38 -10.23 43.34
C GLU A 333 1.51 -9.74 42.45
N ILE A 334 1.60 -10.31 41.26
CA ILE A 334 2.58 -9.97 40.23
C ILE A 334 1.81 -9.45 39.02
N PRO A 335 1.90 -8.13 38.74
CA PRO A 335 1.10 -7.54 37.67
C PRO A 335 1.67 -7.81 36.29
N ASN A 336 0.78 -7.89 35.32
CA ASN A 336 1.11 -7.84 33.89
C ASN A 336 2.13 -8.90 33.43
N ILE A 337 1.95 -10.14 33.85
CA ILE A 337 2.74 -11.25 33.33
C ILE A 337 2.33 -11.52 31.88
N THR A 338 3.24 -11.30 30.96
CA THR A 338 3.04 -11.47 29.52
C THR A 338 3.50 -12.81 28.98
N SER A 339 4.43 -13.48 29.67
CA SER A 339 5.00 -14.73 29.18
C SER A 339 5.35 -15.67 30.30
N PHE A 340 5.13 -16.95 30.04
CA PHE A 340 5.59 -18.06 30.88
C PHE A 340 6.51 -18.99 30.09
N LYS A 341 7.51 -19.57 30.74
CA LYS A 341 8.38 -20.62 30.17
C LYS A 341 8.65 -21.71 31.22
N LYS A 342 8.43 -22.97 30.86
CA LYS A 342 8.78 -24.10 31.70
C LYS A 342 10.27 -24.39 31.63
N ASP A 343 10.81 -24.89 32.70
CA ASP A 343 12.14 -25.46 32.69
C ASP A 343 12.10 -27.01 32.70
N GLU A 344 13.23 -27.62 32.48
CA GLU A 344 13.37 -29.09 32.46
C GLU A 344 13.06 -29.77 33.84
N ARG A 345 12.99 -29.00 34.91
CA ARG A 345 12.74 -29.48 36.27
C ARG A 345 11.27 -29.32 36.69
N GLY A 346 10.40 -28.90 35.78
CA GLY A 346 8.98 -28.66 36.05
C GLY A 346 8.70 -27.32 36.75
N GLY A 347 9.72 -26.45 36.91
CA GLY A 347 9.49 -25.05 37.35
C GLY A 347 9.00 -24.17 36.22
N VAL A 348 8.47 -23.00 36.58
CA VAL A 348 7.96 -22.02 35.59
C VAL A 348 8.54 -20.64 35.82
N TRP A 349 9.13 -20.11 34.79
CA TRP A 349 9.53 -18.73 34.71
C TRP A 349 8.38 -17.89 34.23
N ALA A 350 8.27 -16.70 34.76
CA ALA A 350 7.31 -15.67 34.33
C ALA A 350 8.04 -14.36 34.08
N MET A 351 7.63 -13.66 33.02
CA MET A 351 8.13 -12.32 32.70
C MET A 351 6.96 -11.35 32.64
N THR A 352 7.15 -10.20 33.27
CA THR A 352 6.19 -9.11 33.21
C THR A 352 6.43 -8.20 31.97
N ILE A 353 5.47 -7.38 31.62
CA ILE A 353 5.59 -6.38 30.55
C ILE A 353 6.75 -5.39 30.82
N SER A 354 7.06 -5.11 32.08
CA SER A 354 8.22 -4.29 32.47
C SER A 354 9.56 -5.02 32.34
N GLY A 355 9.53 -6.32 32.04
CA GLY A 355 10.72 -7.17 31.92
C GLY A 355 11.29 -7.63 33.24
N GLU A 356 10.48 -7.69 34.30
CA GLU A 356 10.85 -8.33 35.56
C GLU A 356 10.63 -9.83 35.46
N TYR A 357 11.52 -10.62 36.10
CA TYR A 357 11.48 -12.07 36.10
C TYR A 357 11.07 -12.62 37.45
N TYR A 358 10.24 -13.65 37.38
CA TYR A 358 9.79 -14.41 38.54
C TYR A 358 9.91 -15.90 38.24
N TYR A 359 10.15 -16.69 39.26
CA TYR A 359 10.31 -18.13 39.14
C TYR A 359 9.45 -18.87 40.15
N LEU A 360 8.69 -19.84 39.68
CA LEU A 360 7.92 -20.80 40.49
C LEU A 360 8.61 -22.16 40.43
N ALA A 361 9.20 -22.58 41.50
CA ALA A 361 9.80 -23.93 41.58
C ALA A 361 8.71 -25.01 41.50
N ALA A 362 9.07 -26.22 41.00
CA ALA A 362 8.14 -27.32 40.92
C ALA A 362 7.57 -27.66 42.31
N GLY A 363 6.24 -27.70 42.41
CA GLY A 363 5.53 -27.94 43.66
C GLY A 363 5.47 -26.75 44.63
N ALA A 364 6.08 -25.61 44.31
CA ALA A 364 5.98 -24.40 45.13
C ALA A 364 4.60 -23.71 44.97
N GLY A 365 4.21 -23.07 46.06
CA GLY A 365 2.94 -22.30 46.12
C GLY A 365 3.04 -20.81 45.81
N LYS A 366 4.27 -20.29 45.57
CA LYS A 366 4.51 -18.86 45.38
C LYS A 366 5.69 -18.61 44.43
N PHE A 367 5.55 -17.59 43.62
CA PHE A 367 6.62 -17.07 42.77
C PHE A 367 7.67 -16.29 43.55
N GLU A 368 8.91 -16.42 43.18
CA GLU A 368 10.05 -15.66 43.70
C GLU A 368 10.57 -14.72 42.60
N LYS A 369 10.85 -13.46 42.94
CA LYS A 369 11.48 -12.51 42.02
C LYS A 369 12.91 -12.90 41.75
N LYS A 370 13.36 -12.81 40.49
CA LYS A 370 14.74 -13.10 40.05
C LYS A 370 15.26 -11.92 39.27
N ASP A 371 16.57 -11.70 39.29
CA ASP A 371 17.21 -10.59 38.58
C ASP A 371 17.27 -10.82 37.05
N GLN A 372 17.35 -12.07 36.63
CA GLN A 372 17.41 -12.48 35.22
C GLN A 372 16.61 -13.78 35.01
N GLY A 373 16.17 -14.00 33.79
CA GLY A 373 15.43 -15.21 33.44
C GLY A 373 15.63 -15.61 31.97
N PRO A 374 15.17 -16.79 31.59
CA PRO A 374 15.37 -17.37 30.26
C PRO A 374 14.31 -16.95 29.25
N ILE A 375 13.46 -15.98 29.56
CA ILE A 375 12.41 -15.49 28.65
C ILE A 375 12.94 -14.26 27.96
N SER A 376 12.93 -14.29 26.65
CA SER A 376 13.31 -13.14 25.80
C SER A 376 12.21 -12.07 25.83
N LYS A 377 12.62 -10.80 25.73
CA LYS A 377 11.69 -9.68 25.49
C LYS A 377 11.23 -9.59 24.03
N LEU A 378 11.87 -10.37 23.18
CA LEU A 378 11.64 -10.44 21.75
C LEU A 378 10.82 -11.68 21.45
N PHE A 379 10.19 -11.71 20.29
CA PHE A 379 9.41 -12.87 19.88
C PHE A 379 10.29 -14.13 19.85
N GLU A 380 9.85 -15.15 20.56
CA GLU A 380 10.42 -16.50 20.55
C GLU A 380 9.29 -17.52 20.49
N TYR A 381 9.48 -18.54 19.67
CA TYR A 381 8.58 -19.67 19.55
C TYR A 381 9.38 -20.96 19.45
N GLU A 382 9.13 -21.90 20.33
CA GLU A 382 9.74 -23.25 20.31
C GLU A 382 8.82 -24.19 19.54
N ASP A 383 9.32 -24.76 18.44
CA ASP A 383 8.56 -25.68 17.61
C ASP A 383 8.57 -27.10 18.20
N PRO A 384 7.70 -28.01 17.73
CA PRO A 384 7.66 -29.41 18.25
C PRO A 384 8.95 -30.20 18.02
N SER A 385 9.87 -29.72 17.20
CA SER A 385 11.18 -30.31 16.95
C SER A 385 12.26 -29.79 17.91
N GLY A 386 11.91 -28.78 18.72
CA GLY A 386 12.82 -28.14 19.68
C GLY A 386 13.64 -27.00 19.11
N HIS A 387 13.31 -26.50 17.88
CA HIS A 387 13.95 -25.31 17.37
C HIS A 387 13.28 -24.07 17.98
N VAL A 388 14.09 -23.13 18.46
CA VAL A 388 13.61 -21.86 18.98
C VAL A 388 13.68 -20.83 17.85
N TRP A 389 12.51 -20.46 17.31
CA TRP A 389 12.37 -19.43 16.29
C TRP A 389 12.41 -18.05 16.92
N HIS A 390 13.19 -17.17 16.34
CA HIS A 390 13.33 -15.78 16.71
C HIS A 390 12.71 -14.90 15.63
N GLY A 391 11.93 -13.91 16.02
CA GLY A 391 11.33 -12.94 15.10
C GLY A 391 12.09 -11.61 15.13
N ASN A 392 12.16 -10.99 14.00
CA ASN A 392 12.68 -9.67 13.61
C ASN A 392 13.14 -8.75 14.77
N THR A 393 14.36 -8.91 15.21
CA THR A 393 14.91 -8.14 16.33
C THR A 393 15.93 -7.10 15.90
N ASN A 394 16.59 -7.31 14.77
CA ASN A 394 17.65 -6.42 14.25
C ASN A 394 17.70 -6.41 12.72
N GLY A 395 16.60 -6.72 12.03
CA GLY A 395 16.59 -6.87 10.57
C GLY A 395 17.11 -8.23 10.09
N GLU A 396 17.23 -9.23 10.99
CA GLU A 396 17.66 -10.60 10.65
C GLU A 396 16.48 -11.51 10.24
N GLY A 397 15.25 -11.00 10.33
CA GLY A 397 14.05 -11.72 9.95
C GLY A 397 13.63 -12.83 10.90
N LEU A 398 12.96 -13.84 10.37
CA LEU A 398 12.53 -15.04 11.09
C LEU A 398 13.60 -16.12 10.94
N PHE A 399 14.19 -16.57 12.05
CA PHE A 399 15.27 -17.57 12.02
C PHE A 399 15.30 -18.42 13.29
N TYR A 400 16.03 -19.53 13.27
CA TYR A 400 16.47 -20.28 14.42
C TYR A 400 17.94 -20.69 14.28
N ASP A 401 18.60 -21.02 15.40
CA ASP A 401 20.03 -21.39 15.39
C ASP A 401 20.29 -22.61 14.53
N ASN A 402 21.35 -22.55 13.69
CA ASN A 402 21.73 -23.58 12.71
C ASN A 402 20.65 -23.90 11.67
N MET A 403 19.77 -22.94 11.34
CA MET A 403 18.80 -23.10 10.26
C MET A 403 19.51 -23.45 8.96
N PRO A 404 19.05 -24.48 8.22
CA PRO A 404 19.58 -24.80 6.88
C PRO A 404 19.48 -23.60 5.95
N GLU A 405 20.51 -23.36 5.13
CA GLU A 405 20.58 -22.21 4.26
C GLU A 405 19.43 -22.17 3.24
N ASN A 406 19.07 -23.33 2.69
CA ASN A 406 17.91 -23.44 1.80
C ASN A 406 16.58 -23.06 2.48
N LEU A 407 16.40 -23.31 3.78
CA LEU A 407 15.21 -22.87 4.52
C LEU A 407 15.30 -21.37 4.84
N ARG A 408 16.49 -20.87 5.19
CA ARG A 408 16.72 -19.46 5.51
C ARG A 408 16.27 -18.56 4.37
N GLU A 409 16.63 -18.92 3.15
CA GLU A 409 16.20 -18.18 1.96
C GLU A 409 14.66 -18.15 1.80
N TRP A 410 13.94 -19.21 2.18
CA TRP A 410 12.48 -19.22 2.08
C TRP A 410 11.79 -18.39 3.17
N VAL A 411 12.43 -18.13 4.30
CA VAL A 411 11.89 -17.28 5.35
C VAL A 411 12.33 -15.81 5.23
N GLU A 412 13.23 -15.48 4.30
CA GLU A 412 13.70 -14.10 4.03
C GLU A 412 12.54 -13.10 3.78
N PRO A 413 11.45 -13.44 3.06
CA PRO A 413 10.33 -12.53 2.90
C PRO A 413 9.69 -12.06 4.21
N PHE A 414 9.91 -12.79 5.30
CA PHE A 414 9.43 -12.41 6.64
C PHE A 414 10.38 -11.46 7.38
N SER A 415 11.52 -11.09 6.79
CA SER A 415 12.50 -10.20 7.42
C SER A 415 11.93 -8.81 7.74
N GLU A 416 10.98 -8.33 6.94
CA GLU A 416 10.33 -7.03 7.11
C GLU A 416 9.04 -7.11 7.95
N TYR A 417 8.51 -8.33 8.19
CA TYR A 417 7.27 -8.50 8.94
C TYR A 417 7.55 -8.61 10.43
N LYS A 418 6.76 -7.92 11.23
CA LYS A 418 6.76 -8.11 12.68
C LYS A 418 5.92 -9.32 13.04
N VAL A 419 6.57 -10.44 13.26
CA VAL A 419 5.92 -11.66 13.70
C VAL A 419 5.42 -11.50 15.14
N ASN A 420 4.11 -11.67 15.33
CA ASN A 420 3.47 -11.60 16.64
C ASN A 420 3.13 -12.96 17.21
N ALA A 421 2.83 -13.92 16.35
CA ALA A 421 2.47 -15.28 16.73
C ALA A 421 2.96 -16.28 15.69
N MET A 422 3.31 -17.47 16.13
CA MET A 422 3.72 -18.56 15.24
C MET A 422 3.24 -19.90 15.80
N LEU A 423 2.94 -20.83 14.90
CA LEU A 423 2.64 -22.22 15.21
C LEU A 423 3.21 -23.11 14.12
N VAL A 424 3.99 -24.11 14.50
CA VAL A 424 4.44 -25.18 13.59
C VAL A 424 3.66 -26.46 13.90
N HIS A 425 2.91 -26.95 12.93
CA HIS A 425 2.12 -28.15 13.06
C HIS A 425 1.99 -28.91 11.75
N GLY A 426 2.33 -30.21 11.75
CA GLY A 426 2.14 -31.08 10.58
C GLY A 426 2.92 -30.64 9.33
N GLY A 427 4.16 -30.15 9.49
CA GLY A 427 4.99 -29.65 8.37
C GLY A 427 4.60 -28.25 7.86
N LEU A 428 3.62 -27.61 8.48
CA LEU A 428 3.18 -26.26 8.18
C LEU A 428 3.60 -25.30 9.30
N ALA A 429 4.07 -24.12 8.93
CA ALA A 429 4.23 -23.00 9.85
C ALA A 429 3.12 -21.96 9.56
N TRP A 430 2.45 -21.56 10.62
CA TRP A 430 1.47 -20.49 10.61
C TRP A 430 2.11 -19.28 11.28
N ILE A 431 2.21 -18.18 10.53
CA ILE A 431 2.93 -16.98 10.94
C ILE A 431 1.93 -15.84 10.94
N GLY A 432 1.66 -15.28 12.12
CA GLY A 432 0.75 -14.15 12.32
C GLY A 432 1.51 -12.84 12.46
N ASP A 433 1.14 -11.84 11.66
CA ASP A 433 1.59 -10.46 11.77
C ASP A 433 0.46 -9.53 12.26
N TYR A 434 0.56 -8.22 12.02
CA TYR A 434 -0.48 -7.25 12.41
C TYR A 434 -1.77 -7.39 11.63
N GLU A 435 -1.71 -7.82 10.36
CA GLU A 435 -2.83 -7.75 9.42
C GLU A 435 -3.17 -9.10 8.80
N HIS A 436 -2.20 -10.04 8.80
CA HIS A 436 -2.30 -11.26 8.01
C HIS A 436 -1.87 -12.49 8.79
N LEU A 437 -2.45 -13.62 8.41
CA LEU A 437 -1.95 -14.95 8.78
C LEU A 437 -1.37 -15.60 7.52
N THR A 438 -0.08 -15.86 7.55
CA THR A 438 0.60 -16.56 6.46
C THR A 438 0.77 -18.03 6.84
N ARG A 439 0.31 -18.92 5.98
CA ARG A 439 0.58 -20.36 6.03
C ARG A 439 1.81 -20.64 5.18
N PHE A 440 2.81 -21.22 5.76
CA PHE A 440 4.08 -21.58 5.13
C PHE A 440 4.30 -23.09 5.18
N ASN A 441 4.50 -23.72 4.03
CA ASN A 441 4.71 -25.17 3.92
C ASN A 441 6.20 -25.50 3.98
N LEU A 442 6.65 -25.91 5.17
CA LEU A 442 8.05 -26.25 5.46
C LEU A 442 8.54 -27.48 4.70
N GLU A 443 7.69 -28.48 4.50
CA GLU A 443 8.08 -29.70 3.78
C GLU A 443 8.23 -29.43 2.28
N GLN A 444 7.32 -28.67 1.70
CA GLN A 444 7.33 -28.36 0.29
C GLN A 444 8.50 -27.44 -0.07
N CYS A 445 8.83 -26.46 0.76
CA CYS A 445 9.92 -25.51 0.49
C CYS A 445 11.29 -26.22 0.39
N LEU A 446 11.54 -27.24 1.23
CA LEU A 446 12.77 -28.02 1.20
C LEU A 446 12.93 -28.89 -0.05
N ASN A 447 11.83 -29.23 -0.72
CA ASN A 447 11.79 -30.07 -1.92
C ASN A 447 11.58 -29.27 -3.22
N THR A 448 11.37 -27.97 -3.15
CA THR A 448 11.11 -27.11 -4.31
C THR A 448 12.39 -26.39 -4.71
N GLN A 449 12.76 -26.54 -5.97
CA GLN A 449 13.84 -25.75 -6.54
C GLN A 449 13.32 -24.34 -6.86
N LYS A 450 14.01 -23.31 -6.35
CA LYS A 450 13.71 -21.92 -6.66
C LYS A 450 14.08 -21.60 -8.12
N TYR A 451 13.27 -20.75 -8.73
CA TYR A 451 13.62 -20.10 -9.98
C TYR A 451 14.64 -18.99 -9.67
N GLU A 452 15.77 -18.99 -10.35
CA GLU A 452 16.76 -17.91 -10.27
C GLU A 452 16.34 -16.80 -11.25
N PRO A 453 15.90 -15.62 -10.75
CA PRO A 453 15.44 -14.56 -11.65
C PRO A 453 16.61 -13.96 -12.43
N GLU A 454 16.39 -13.72 -13.71
CA GLU A 454 17.32 -13.00 -14.56
C GLU A 454 17.01 -11.50 -14.53
N LEU A 455 18.03 -10.68 -14.26
CA LEU A 455 17.92 -9.24 -14.23
C LEU A 455 18.10 -8.66 -15.64
N HIS A 456 17.17 -7.83 -16.09
CA HIS A 456 17.19 -7.19 -17.40
C HIS A 456 17.18 -5.66 -17.27
N ILE A 457 17.96 -4.99 -18.14
CA ILE A 457 17.81 -3.54 -18.34
C ILE A 457 16.62 -3.35 -19.29
N ARG A 458 15.60 -2.63 -18.81
CA ARG A 458 14.38 -2.31 -19.58
C ARG A 458 14.51 -1.01 -20.34
N ARG A 459 15.21 -0.03 -19.77
CA ARG A 459 15.50 1.26 -20.42
C ARG A 459 16.93 1.65 -20.15
N PHE A 460 17.62 2.05 -21.20
CA PHE A 460 18.93 2.67 -21.12
C PHE A 460 18.97 3.80 -22.15
N ASN A 461 18.75 5.03 -21.72
CA ASN A 461 18.69 6.19 -22.61
C ASN A 461 19.55 7.32 -22.06
N MET A 462 20.41 7.87 -22.92
CA MET A 462 21.26 8.99 -22.60
C MET A 462 20.93 10.18 -23.50
N ASN A 463 20.28 11.19 -22.92
CA ASN A 463 19.90 12.44 -23.61
C ASN A 463 20.54 13.63 -22.90
N ASP A 464 21.25 14.48 -23.63
CA ASP A 464 21.86 15.73 -23.16
C ASP A 464 22.67 15.62 -21.85
N GLY A 465 23.14 14.40 -21.54
CA GLY A 465 23.95 14.12 -20.35
C GLY A 465 23.16 13.55 -19.19
N ASP A 466 21.86 13.38 -19.32
CA ASP A 466 21.03 12.66 -18.38
C ASP A 466 20.94 11.18 -18.81
N LEU A 467 21.24 10.28 -17.90
CA LEU A 467 21.04 8.84 -18.08
C LEU A 467 19.75 8.43 -17.40
N SER A 468 18.77 8.04 -18.20
CA SER A 468 17.57 7.37 -17.74
C SER A 468 17.78 5.85 -17.82
N LEU A 469 17.62 5.20 -16.69
CA LEU A 469 17.86 3.76 -16.52
C LEU A 469 16.64 3.14 -15.85
N SER A 470 16.11 2.07 -16.41
CA SER A 470 15.17 1.20 -15.71
C SER A 470 15.55 -0.27 -15.89
N PHE A 471 15.27 -1.06 -14.88
CA PHE A 471 15.61 -2.47 -14.86
C PHE A 471 14.60 -3.26 -14.02
N ALA A 472 14.43 -4.51 -14.36
CA ALA A 472 13.58 -5.45 -13.63
C ALA A 472 14.07 -6.87 -13.76
N ASN A 473 13.72 -7.70 -12.79
CA ASN A 473 13.79 -9.14 -12.96
C ASN A 473 12.77 -9.60 -14.01
N ASP A 474 13.06 -10.69 -14.66
CA ASP A 474 12.18 -11.35 -15.63
C ASP A 474 11.00 -12.09 -14.94
N LYS A 475 11.10 -12.32 -13.63
CA LYS A 475 10.07 -12.90 -12.78
C LYS A 475 9.43 -11.80 -11.93
N PHE A 476 8.12 -11.74 -11.92
CA PHE A 476 7.36 -10.99 -10.95
C PHE A 476 7.08 -11.86 -9.72
N ASP A 477 7.40 -11.36 -8.51
CA ASP A 477 7.12 -12.08 -7.28
C ASP A 477 6.09 -11.32 -6.44
N PRO A 478 4.87 -11.84 -6.31
CA PRO A 478 3.83 -11.19 -5.51
C PRO A 478 4.00 -11.39 -4.00
N VAL A 479 4.98 -12.20 -3.57
CA VAL A 479 5.22 -12.49 -2.14
C VAL A 479 5.90 -11.33 -1.43
N GLY A 480 6.76 -10.58 -2.12
CA GLY A 480 7.48 -9.45 -1.55
C GLY A 480 8.13 -8.59 -2.62
N GLU A 481 8.68 -7.45 -2.20
CA GLU A 481 9.29 -6.50 -3.11
C GLU A 481 10.71 -6.92 -3.48
N THR A 482 11.02 -6.91 -4.79
CA THR A 482 12.38 -7.01 -5.28
C THR A 482 13.10 -5.69 -5.01
N GLN A 483 14.29 -5.77 -4.45
CA GLN A 483 15.15 -4.62 -4.20
C GLN A 483 16.30 -4.60 -5.19
N TYR A 484 16.74 -3.42 -5.54
CA TYR A 484 17.79 -3.18 -6.53
C TYR A 484 18.91 -2.34 -5.94
N SER A 485 20.12 -2.56 -6.44
CA SER A 485 21.30 -1.78 -6.10
C SER A 485 22.17 -1.66 -7.35
N TYR A 486 22.76 -0.51 -7.55
CA TYR A 486 23.61 -0.25 -8.71
C TYR A 486 24.98 0.26 -8.28
N ARG A 487 25.95 0.18 -9.17
CA ARG A 487 27.30 0.69 -8.98
C ARG A 487 27.81 1.29 -10.28
N LEU A 488 28.23 2.55 -10.22
CA LEU A 488 28.98 3.23 -11.27
C LEU A 488 30.47 3.08 -10.99
N HIS A 489 31.27 2.91 -11.99
CA HIS A 489 32.69 2.60 -11.88
C HIS A 489 33.53 3.60 -11.06
N ASN A 490 33.13 4.86 -11.03
CA ASN A 490 33.81 5.90 -10.25
C ASN A 490 33.48 5.86 -8.76
N ASP A 491 32.42 5.15 -8.36
CA ASP A 491 32.05 4.88 -6.98
C ASP A 491 32.25 3.40 -6.70
N ASN A 492 33.30 3.01 -6.01
CA ASN A 492 33.57 1.61 -5.69
C ASN A 492 32.54 0.95 -4.75
N ALA A 493 31.56 1.71 -4.26
CA ALA A 493 30.49 1.24 -3.41
C ALA A 493 29.21 1.00 -4.19
N TRP A 494 28.48 -0.05 -3.82
CA TRP A 494 27.11 -0.27 -4.25
C TRP A 494 26.18 0.76 -3.61
N SER A 495 25.14 1.19 -4.34
CA SER A 495 24.06 1.98 -3.73
C SER A 495 23.36 1.17 -2.63
N ALA A 496 22.66 1.86 -1.73
CA ALA A 496 21.75 1.19 -0.81
C ALA A 496 20.69 0.39 -1.60
N TRP A 497 20.19 -0.69 -1.00
CA TRP A 497 19.08 -1.44 -1.55
C TRP A 497 17.80 -0.58 -1.57
N SER A 498 17.06 -0.60 -2.66
CA SER A 498 15.83 0.15 -2.86
C SER A 498 14.88 -0.63 -3.77
N SER A 499 13.58 -0.55 -3.54
CA SER A 499 12.57 -1.09 -4.46
C SER A 499 12.39 -0.25 -5.74
N GLN A 500 13.10 0.88 -5.85
CA GLN A 500 13.04 1.75 -7.03
C GLN A 500 13.66 1.05 -8.24
N GLN A 501 12.89 0.97 -9.32
CA GLN A 501 13.27 0.33 -10.59
C GLN A 501 13.74 1.34 -11.65
N GLU A 502 13.45 2.62 -11.47
CA GLU A 502 13.80 3.67 -12.41
C GLU A 502 14.73 4.69 -11.75
N TYR A 503 15.81 5.01 -12.43
CA TYR A 503 16.79 5.99 -11.99
C TYR A 503 17.08 7.01 -13.08
N LEU A 504 17.08 8.27 -12.69
CA LEU A 504 17.52 9.37 -13.52
C LEU A 504 18.80 9.97 -12.94
N PHE A 505 19.91 9.76 -13.61
CA PHE A 505 21.18 10.38 -13.30
C PHE A 505 21.30 11.66 -14.09
N ALA A 506 20.96 12.78 -13.47
CA ALA A 506 21.02 14.07 -14.12
C ALA A 506 22.48 14.52 -14.29
N ASN A 507 22.79 15.00 -15.48
CA ASN A 507 24.04 15.68 -15.82
C ASN A 507 25.30 14.89 -15.45
N ILE A 508 25.39 13.61 -15.87
CA ILE A 508 26.58 12.77 -15.67
C ILE A 508 27.79 13.46 -16.30
N ASN A 509 28.92 13.45 -15.61
CA ASN A 509 30.15 14.04 -16.12
C ASN A 509 30.62 13.39 -17.42
N PHE A 510 31.41 14.09 -18.23
CA PHE A 510 32.01 13.51 -19.42
C PHE A 510 33.04 12.45 -19.05
N GLY A 511 33.02 11.30 -19.72
CA GLY A 511 33.95 10.22 -19.42
C GLY A 511 33.41 8.86 -19.84
N SER A 512 34.14 7.82 -19.43
CA SER A 512 33.75 6.42 -19.62
C SER A 512 33.24 5.89 -18.28
N TYR A 513 32.15 5.15 -18.31
CA TYR A 513 31.49 4.56 -17.15
C TYR A 513 31.33 3.06 -17.35
N GLN A 514 31.32 2.34 -16.23
CA GLN A 514 30.92 0.93 -16.16
C GLN A 514 29.78 0.84 -15.16
N LEU A 515 28.62 0.39 -15.62
CA LEU A 515 27.43 0.23 -14.80
C LEU A 515 27.24 -1.24 -14.49
N SER A 516 27.21 -1.60 -13.21
CA SER A 516 26.75 -2.90 -12.74
C SER A 516 25.46 -2.69 -11.95
N ILE A 517 24.52 -3.61 -12.10
CA ILE A 517 23.24 -3.60 -11.41
C ILE A 517 23.05 -4.97 -10.78
N ARG A 518 22.53 -5.00 -9.60
CA ARG A 518 22.11 -6.24 -8.93
C ARG A 518 20.71 -6.08 -8.38
N SER A 519 19.96 -7.16 -8.43
CA SER A 519 18.67 -7.28 -7.76
C SER A 519 18.77 -8.27 -6.61
N ARG A 520 17.95 -8.08 -5.61
CA ARG A 520 17.67 -9.03 -4.55
C ARG A 520 16.17 -9.26 -4.52
N ASP A 521 15.74 -10.47 -4.83
CA ASP A 521 14.32 -10.83 -4.77
C ASP A 521 13.82 -10.92 -3.32
N ALA A 522 12.54 -11.18 -3.15
CA ALA A 522 11.93 -11.34 -1.83
C ALA A 522 12.54 -12.49 -1.00
N PHE A 523 13.23 -13.42 -1.65
CA PHE A 523 13.88 -14.57 -1.02
C PHE A 523 15.37 -14.35 -0.75
N GLY A 524 15.86 -13.13 -0.90
CA GLY A 524 17.26 -12.80 -0.69
C GLY A 524 18.20 -13.23 -1.82
N GLN A 525 17.70 -13.87 -2.91
CA GLN A 525 18.51 -14.27 -4.06
C GLN A 525 19.00 -13.03 -4.80
N ILE A 526 20.31 -13.02 -5.08
CA ILE A 526 20.96 -11.89 -5.75
C ILE A 526 21.30 -12.30 -7.18
N SER A 527 20.78 -11.52 -8.14
CA SER A 527 21.17 -11.57 -9.56
C SER A 527 21.94 -10.31 -9.90
N GLU A 528 23.04 -10.44 -10.64
CA GLU A 528 23.89 -9.31 -11.03
C GLU A 528 24.10 -9.31 -12.54
N ILE A 529 24.02 -8.13 -13.13
CA ILE A 529 24.32 -7.92 -14.55
C ILE A 529 25.32 -6.78 -14.72
N GLY A 530 26.10 -6.87 -15.81
CA GLY A 530 27.15 -5.92 -16.16
C GLY A 530 28.56 -6.50 -15.98
N PRO A 531 29.61 -5.66 -16.05
CA PRO A 531 29.53 -4.20 -16.25
C PRO A 531 29.16 -3.80 -17.68
N TYR A 532 28.18 -2.89 -17.81
CA TYR A 532 27.86 -2.25 -19.09
C TYR A 532 28.73 -1.01 -19.28
N GLU A 533 29.49 -0.99 -20.37
CA GLU A 533 30.35 0.13 -20.71
C GLU A 533 29.61 1.15 -21.56
N PHE A 534 29.58 2.40 -21.11
CA PHE A 534 29.05 3.50 -21.87
C PHE A 534 29.96 4.75 -21.73
N LYS A 535 29.86 5.65 -22.71
CA LYS A 535 30.67 6.85 -22.75
C LYS A 535 29.81 8.08 -22.98
N ARG A 536 29.98 9.09 -22.11
CA ARG A 536 29.52 10.45 -22.43
C ARG A 536 30.68 11.17 -23.12
N PRO A 537 30.62 11.36 -24.48
CA PRO A 537 31.70 12.01 -25.18
C PRO A 537 31.79 13.47 -24.76
N TYR A 538 33.01 13.94 -24.63
CA TYR A 538 33.26 15.37 -24.43
C TYR A 538 32.63 16.17 -25.57
N PRO A 539 31.96 17.30 -25.29
CA PRO A 539 31.39 18.15 -26.31
C PRO A 539 32.51 18.63 -27.25
N ILE A 540 32.14 18.86 -28.50
CA ILE A 540 33.06 19.18 -29.57
C ILE A 540 34.00 20.32 -29.17
N PHE A 541 33.49 21.30 -28.41
CA PHE A 541 34.25 22.48 -27.96
C PHE A 541 35.25 22.20 -26.83
N VAL A 542 35.24 21.05 -26.14
CA VAL A 542 36.19 20.67 -25.12
C VAL A 542 37.16 19.56 -25.60
N ARG A 543 36.97 19.03 -26.82
CA ARG A 543 37.86 17.99 -27.36
C ARG A 543 39.23 18.58 -27.65
N TRP A 544 40.26 17.75 -27.57
CA TRP A 544 41.67 18.16 -27.70
C TRP A 544 41.92 19.07 -28.93
N TYR A 545 41.27 18.79 -30.05
CA TYR A 545 41.42 19.62 -31.27
C TYR A 545 40.73 20.97 -31.14
N SER A 546 39.61 21.04 -30.43
CA SER A 546 38.95 22.35 -30.13
C SER A 546 39.77 23.17 -29.17
N LEU A 547 40.38 22.51 -28.15
CA LEU A 547 41.30 23.19 -27.22
C LEU A 547 42.55 23.72 -27.97
N LEU A 548 43.06 22.92 -28.98
CA LEU A 548 44.11 23.39 -29.84
C LEU A 548 43.67 24.59 -30.69
N LEU A 549 42.45 24.55 -31.21
CA LEU A 549 41.86 25.64 -31.99
C LEU A 549 41.66 26.90 -31.15
N TYR A 550 41.17 26.75 -29.89
CA TYR A 550 41.10 27.85 -28.94
C TYR A 550 42.50 28.40 -28.59
N PHE A 551 43.46 27.51 -28.36
CA PHE A 551 44.84 27.93 -28.12
C PHE A 551 45.39 28.73 -29.33
N LEU A 552 45.21 28.22 -30.53
CA LEU A 552 45.59 28.95 -31.74
C LEU A 552 44.86 30.27 -31.92
N PHE A 553 43.56 30.27 -31.57
CA PHE A 553 42.76 31.50 -31.60
C PHE A 553 43.22 32.53 -30.55
N ILE A 554 43.52 32.04 -29.34
CA ILE A 554 44.10 32.91 -28.28
C ILE A 554 45.45 33.45 -28.70
N VAL A 555 46.34 32.62 -29.31
CA VAL A 555 47.63 33.06 -29.81
C VAL A 555 47.44 34.11 -30.94
N ALA A 556 46.47 33.89 -31.84
CA ALA A 556 46.14 34.85 -32.89
C ALA A 556 45.58 36.17 -32.30
N LEU A 557 44.72 36.07 -31.25
CA LEU A 557 44.19 37.24 -30.54
C LEU A 557 45.33 37.96 -29.81
N PHE A 558 46.23 37.22 -29.13
CA PHE A 558 47.41 37.85 -28.50
C PHE A 558 48.31 38.52 -29.55
N TYR A 559 48.52 37.86 -30.68
CA TYR A 559 49.29 38.47 -31.77
C TYR A 559 48.60 39.69 -32.33
N GLN A 560 47.27 39.64 -32.51
CA GLN A 560 46.48 40.77 -32.98
C GLN A 560 46.38 41.91 -31.92
N PHE A 561 46.26 41.54 -30.64
CA PHE A 561 46.31 42.46 -29.51
C PHE A 561 47.67 43.06 -29.37
N TYR A 562 48.75 42.28 -29.54
CA TYR A 562 50.13 42.79 -29.56
C TYR A 562 50.33 43.82 -30.70
N ARG A 563 49.87 43.45 -31.91
CA ARG A 563 49.87 44.42 -33.04
C ARG A 563 49.01 45.65 -32.77
N PHE A 564 47.82 45.46 -32.19
CA PHE A 564 46.91 46.56 -31.82
C PHE A 564 47.45 47.44 -30.69
N ARG A 565 48.06 46.78 -29.69
CA ARG A 565 48.70 47.49 -28.57
C ARG A 565 49.95 48.29 -29.04
N MET A 566 50.73 47.70 -29.95
CA MET A 566 51.84 48.43 -30.58
C MET A 566 51.38 49.61 -31.43
N ARG A 567 50.20 49.51 -32.04
CA ARG A 567 49.58 50.65 -32.75
C ARG A 567 48.95 51.65 -31.76
N ARG A 568 48.32 51.19 -30.71
CA ARG A 568 47.66 52.06 -29.70
C ARG A 568 48.68 52.71 -28.77
N MET A 569 49.81 52.10 -28.44
CA MET A 569 50.85 52.76 -27.69
C MET A 569 51.39 53.98 -28.40
N ALA A 570 51.24 54.03 -29.72
CA ALA A 570 51.57 55.28 -30.51
C ALA A 570 50.42 56.33 -30.46
N GLU A 571 49.16 55.87 -30.19
CA GLU A 571 47.98 56.76 -30.14
C GLU A 571 47.55 57.17 -28.69
N GLU A 572 47.90 56.35 -27.67
CA GLU A 572 47.40 56.51 -26.28
C GLU A 572 48.20 57.55 -25.44
N GLN A 573 49.33 57.99 -25.89
CA GLN A 573 50.04 59.17 -25.20
C GLN A 573 49.18 60.41 -25.33
N GLN A 574 48.13 60.47 -26.16
CA GLN A 574 47.33 61.67 -26.34
C GLN A 574 45.92 61.62 -25.74
N ARG A 575 45.50 60.50 -25.10
CA ARG A 575 44.13 60.39 -24.65
C ARG A 575 43.91 60.15 -23.17
N LEU A 576 44.94 60.09 -22.38
CA LEU A 576 44.90 59.71 -20.95
C LEU A 576 44.42 60.77 -19.96
N GLU A 577 44.16 61.97 -20.41
CA GLU A 577 43.73 63.07 -19.50
C GLU A 577 42.19 63.27 -19.45
N ALA A 578 41.40 62.58 -20.27
CA ALA A 578 39.95 62.88 -20.39
C ALA A 578 38.99 61.92 -19.69
N ILE A 579 39.39 60.75 -19.12
CA ILE A 579 38.45 59.70 -18.69
C ILE A 579 38.57 59.35 -17.19
N VAL A 580 39.05 60.19 -16.34
CA VAL A 580 39.01 59.85 -14.92
C VAL A 580 37.70 60.22 -14.21
N ASP A 581 36.85 61.02 -14.81
CA ASP A 581 35.70 61.60 -14.09
C ASP A 581 34.33 60.88 -14.27
N GLU A 582 34.20 59.93 -15.17
CA GLU A 582 32.85 59.35 -15.47
C GLU A 582 32.51 58.01 -14.81
N ARG A 583 33.43 57.33 -14.22
CA ARG A 583 33.17 55.95 -13.75
C ARG A 583 32.88 55.76 -12.28
N THR A 584 32.68 56.81 -11.54
CA THR A 584 32.39 56.63 -10.09
C THR A 584 30.85 56.48 -9.81
N LYS A 585 30.02 56.70 -10.83
CA LYS A 585 28.57 56.72 -10.63
C LYS A 585 27.80 55.38 -10.88
N GLU A 586 28.35 54.48 -11.65
CA GLU A 586 27.60 53.27 -12.06
C GLU A 586 27.72 52.06 -11.12
N LEU A 587 28.70 52.06 -10.24
CA LEU A 587 28.96 50.89 -9.35
C LEU A 587 27.97 50.72 -8.19
N ARG A 588 27.20 51.73 -7.87
CA ARG A 588 26.26 51.70 -6.71
C ARG A 588 24.91 51.11 -6.98
N GLN A 589 24.49 50.93 -8.25
CA GLN A 589 23.15 50.45 -8.55
C GLN A 589 23.00 48.92 -8.71
N ALA A 590 24.08 48.19 -8.95
CA ALA A 590 24.03 46.75 -9.19
C ALA A 590 23.98 45.88 -7.91
N GLN A 591 24.41 46.43 -6.79
CA GLN A 591 24.51 45.66 -5.54
C GLN A 591 23.15 45.39 -4.84
N ASN A 592 22.15 46.20 -5.10
CA ASN A 592 20.88 46.13 -4.37
C ASN A 592 19.86 45.13 -4.93
N LYS A 593 20.11 44.55 -6.11
CA LYS A 593 19.17 43.64 -6.75
C LYS A 593 19.41 42.17 -6.40
N LEU A 594 20.60 41.80 -6.02
CA LEU A 594 20.96 40.39 -5.71
C LEU A 594 20.54 39.91 -4.31
N LEU A 595 20.41 40.84 -3.36
CA LEU A 595 20.08 40.50 -1.96
C LEU A 595 18.60 40.13 -1.74
N ARG A 596 17.74 40.40 -2.71
CA ARG A 596 16.29 40.13 -2.57
C ARG A 596 15.88 38.70 -2.97
N GLN A 597 16.60 38.10 -3.91
CA GLN A 597 16.25 36.75 -4.43
C GLN A 597 16.76 35.60 -3.54
N GLU A 598 17.84 35.80 -2.79
CA GLU A 598 18.35 34.75 -1.88
C GLU A 598 17.49 34.53 -0.63
N ARG A 599 16.73 35.53 -0.23
CA ARG A 599 15.90 35.46 0.99
C ARG A 599 14.62 34.63 0.80
N GLU A 600 14.06 34.62 -0.39
CA GLU A 600 12.79 33.88 -0.68
C GLU A 600 13.00 32.38 -0.84
N ALA A 601 14.10 31.93 -1.41
CA ALA A 601 14.44 30.51 -1.58
C ALA A 601 14.79 29.80 -0.27
N ALA A 602 15.39 30.51 0.69
CA ALA A 602 15.79 29.95 1.99
C ALA A 602 14.57 29.69 2.90
N ILE A 603 13.53 30.52 2.80
CA ILE A 603 12.32 30.41 3.62
C ILE A 603 11.50 29.18 3.21
N GLY A 604 11.38 28.89 1.90
CA GLY A 604 10.63 27.74 1.41
C GLY A 604 11.22 26.38 1.84
N LYS A 605 12.55 26.28 1.84
CA LYS A 605 13.26 25.03 2.15
C LYS A 605 13.26 24.70 3.65
N LEU A 606 13.34 25.73 4.50
CA LEU A 606 13.26 25.61 5.96
C LEU A 606 11.86 25.23 6.42
N THR A 607 10.84 25.83 5.80
CA THR A 607 9.42 25.60 6.17
C THR A 607 8.97 24.18 5.86
N LYS A 608 9.39 23.60 4.71
CA LYS A 608 9.08 22.22 4.34
C LYS A 608 9.65 21.19 5.31
N GLY A 609 10.94 21.35 5.68
CA GLY A 609 11.59 20.45 6.63
C GLY A 609 11.03 20.55 8.08
N LEU A 610 10.42 21.68 8.43
CA LEU A 610 9.80 21.90 9.73
C LEU A 610 8.41 21.22 9.79
N ILE A 611 7.66 21.28 8.68
CA ILE A 611 6.35 20.64 8.56
C ILE A 611 6.48 19.13 8.73
N ASP A 612 7.41 18.47 8.03
CA ASP A 612 7.64 17.01 8.13
C ASP A 612 8.02 16.57 9.54
N ARG A 613 8.85 17.40 10.23
CA ARG A 613 9.28 17.11 11.61
C ARG A 613 8.18 17.28 12.66
N ILE A 614 7.13 18.05 12.37
CA ILE A 614 6.00 18.27 13.28
C ILE A 614 4.86 17.28 12.96
N LEU A 615 4.69 16.90 11.71
CA LEU A 615 3.61 15.98 11.30
C LEU A 615 3.75 14.59 11.93
N ASN A 616 4.98 14.09 12.03
CA ASN A 616 5.26 12.77 12.62
C ASN A 616 4.87 12.67 14.10
N PRO A 617 5.36 13.55 15.00
CA PRO A 617 4.92 13.49 16.40
C PRO A 617 3.41 13.74 16.57
N MET A 618 2.79 14.55 15.72
CA MET A 618 1.34 14.79 15.77
C MET A 618 0.53 13.53 15.46
N ASN A 619 0.98 12.70 14.50
CA ASN A 619 0.33 11.43 14.22
C ASN A 619 0.44 10.46 15.42
N TYR A 620 1.57 10.46 16.13
CA TYR A 620 1.72 9.66 17.35
C TYR A 620 0.79 10.16 18.47
N ILE A 621 0.68 11.48 18.67
CA ILE A 621 -0.21 12.07 19.69
C ILE A 621 -1.66 11.68 19.40
N ASN A 622 -2.11 11.76 18.14
CA ASN A 622 -3.45 11.38 17.74
C ASN A 622 -3.74 9.90 18.01
N ASN A 623 -2.80 9.02 17.64
CA ASN A 623 -2.95 7.59 17.84
C ASN A 623 -2.98 7.22 19.33
N PHE A 624 -2.13 7.83 20.15
CA PHE A 624 -2.13 7.59 21.59
C PHE A 624 -3.37 8.15 22.28
N ALA A 625 -3.86 9.34 21.87
CA ALA A 625 -5.09 9.91 22.41
C ALA A 625 -6.30 9.00 22.09
N HIS A 626 -6.39 8.50 20.87
CA HIS A 626 -7.46 7.60 20.44
C HIS A 626 -7.45 6.26 21.22
N LEU A 627 -6.28 5.66 21.38
CA LEU A 627 -6.11 4.43 22.16
C LEU A 627 -6.47 4.65 23.64
N SER A 628 -6.03 5.78 24.20
CA SER A 628 -6.31 6.11 25.61
C SER A 628 -7.80 6.42 25.85
N LEU A 629 -8.50 6.95 24.87
CA LEU A 629 -9.96 7.14 24.90
C LEU A 629 -10.72 5.80 25.01
N GLY A 630 -10.26 4.78 24.27
CA GLY A 630 -10.78 3.42 24.39
C GLY A 630 -10.62 2.88 25.81
N LEU A 631 -9.40 2.93 26.34
CA LEU A 631 -9.08 2.46 27.70
C LEU A 631 -9.85 3.22 28.79
N SER A 632 -10.08 4.52 28.59
CA SER A 632 -10.86 5.34 29.54
C SER A 632 -12.33 4.91 29.59
N LYS A 633 -12.93 4.56 28.44
CA LYS A 633 -14.31 4.05 28.37
C LYS A 633 -14.46 2.68 29.03
N ASP A 634 -13.47 1.79 28.80
CA ASP A 634 -13.46 0.45 29.41
C ASP A 634 -13.33 0.56 30.94
N MET A 635 -12.48 1.46 31.42
CA MET A 635 -12.31 1.70 32.86
C MET A 635 -13.56 2.29 33.52
N ARG A 636 -14.27 3.18 32.82
CA ARG A 636 -15.56 3.68 33.26
C ARG A 636 -16.60 2.58 33.44
N GLN A 637 -16.69 1.68 32.46
CA GLN A 637 -17.60 0.54 32.51
C GLN A 637 -17.32 -0.35 33.72
N ASN A 638 -16.02 -0.63 33.96
CA ASN A 638 -15.61 -1.43 35.14
C ASN A 638 -15.97 -0.77 36.48
N ILE A 639 -15.90 0.56 36.53
CA ILE A 639 -16.32 1.32 37.75
C ILE A 639 -17.84 1.27 37.90
N GLU A 640 -18.59 1.36 36.79
CA GLU A 640 -20.07 1.24 36.81
C GLU A 640 -20.54 -0.16 37.23
N ASP A 641 -19.82 -1.20 36.75
CA ASP A 641 -20.16 -2.60 37.05
C ASP A 641 -19.88 -2.98 38.52
N GLU A 642 -18.91 -2.32 39.16
CA GLU A 642 -18.57 -2.53 40.59
C GLU A 642 -19.27 -1.54 41.56
N LYS A 643 -20.29 -0.84 41.14
CA LYS A 643 -21.00 0.20 41.87
C LYS A 643 -21.51 -0.24 43.24
N GLU A 644 -21.88 -1.53 43.39
CA GLU A 644 -22.41 -2.05 44.67
C GLU A 644 -21.30 -2.34 45.71
N HIS A 645 -20.04 -2.36 45.30
CA HIS A 645 -18.90 -2.68 46.17
C HIS A 645 -18.02 -1.47 46.48
N ILE A 646 -18.34 -0.29 45.93
CA ILE A 646 -17.61 0.96 46.12
C ILE A 646 -18.46 1.92 46.96
N THR A 647 -17.82 2.62 47.89
CA THR A 647 -18.54 3.62 48.67
C THR A 647 -19.06 4.75 47.76
N PRO A 648 -20.26 5.34 48.02
CA PRO A 648 -20.86 6.34 47.12
C PRO A 648 -19.94 7.50 46.79
N ASP A 649 -19.19 8.02 47.75
CA ASP A 649 -18.25 9.13 47.56
C ASP A 649 -17.10 8.77 46.64
N ILE A 650 -16.50 7.54 46.76
CA ILE A 650 -15.41 7.07 45.91
C ILE A 650 -15.93 6.74 44.51
N TYR A 651 -17.17 6.28 44.38
CA TYR A 651 -17.81 6.02 43.10
C TYR A 651 -18.00 7.30 42.30
N GLU A 652 -18.57 8.35 42.96
CA GLU A 652 -18.85 9.65 42.33
C GLU A 652 -17.54 10.36 41.94
N ASP A 653 -16.57 10.42 42.86
CA ASP A 653 -15.24 10.96 42.57
C ASP A 653 -14.51 10.19 41.43
N SER A 654 -14.65 8.88 41.35
CA SER A 654 -14.04 8.07 40.29
C SER A 654 -14.67 8.33 38.93
N LEU A 655 -16.00 8.51 38.86
CA LEU A 655 -16.69 8.87 37.63
C LEU A 655 -16.31 10.27 37.16
N ASP A 656 -16.24 11.23 38.09
CA ASP A 656 -15.84 12.61 37.77
C ASP A 656 -14.41 12.68 37.21
N VAL A 657 -13.47 11.92 37.79
CA VAL A 657 -12.10 11.80 37.27
C VAL A 657 -12.09 11.17 35.86
N MET A 658 -12.92 10.13 35.68
CA MET A 658 -13.00 9.48 34.37
C MET A 658 -13.61 10.37 33.29
N ASP A 659 -14.62 11.16 33.65
CA ASP A 659 -15.24 12.15 32.75
C ASP A 659 -14.25 13.27 32.38
N MET A 660 -13.48 13.75 33.36
CA MET A 660 -12.41 14.70 33.06
C MET A 660 -11.30 14.10 32.17
N MET A 661 -10.89 12.84 32.43
CA MET A 661 -9.91 12.17 31.60
C MET A 661 -10.43 11.99 30.15
N THR A 662 -11.64 11.47 30.01
CA THR A 662 -12.28 11.29 28.71
C THR A 662 -12.36 12.60 27.94
N THR A 663 -12.88 13.65 28.62
CA THR A 663 -12.98 14.99 28.01
C THR A 663 -11.65 15.58 27.60
N ASN A 664 -10.59 15.37 28.39
CA ASN A 664 -9.24 15.84 28.05
C ASN A 664 -8.66 15.06 26.87
N LEU A 665 -8.84 13.74 26.84
CA LEU A 665 -8.37 12.90 25.74
C LEU A 665 -9.09 13.20 24.43
N GLU A 666 -10.41 13.43 24.48
CA GLU A 666 -11.19 13.89 23.32
C GLU A 666 -10.70 15.24 22.79
N LYS A 667 -10.38 16.16 23.68
CA LYS A 667 -9.78 17.45 23.31
C LYS A 667 -8.39 17.28 22.69
N ILE A 668 -7.54 16.41 23.26
CA ILE A 668 -6.20 16.14 22.71
C ILE A 668 -6.34 15.53 21.32
N GLU A 669 -7.19 14.55 21.13
CA GLU A 669 -7.46 13.94 19.82
C GLU A 669 -7.97 14.98 18.82
N GLN A 670 -8.94 15.77 19.20
CA GLN A 670 -9.53 16.81 18.35
C GLN A 670 -8.51 17.87 17.94
N HIS A 671 -7.73 18.37 18.90
CA HIS A 671 -6.68 19.37 18.63
C HIS A 671 -5.53 18.78 17.82
N GLY A 672 -5.15 17.54 18.11
CA GLY A 672 -4.12 16.82 17.36
C GLY A 672 -4.50 16.58 15.90
N MET A 673 -5.73 16.13 15.67
CA MET A 673 -6.26 15.96 14.31
C MET A 673 -6.37 17.30 13.55
N SER A 674 -6.80 18.35 14.26
CA SER A 674 -6.89 19.70 13.69
C SER A 674 -5.52 20.21 13.29
N THR A 675 -4.51 20.06 14.14
CA THR A 675 -3.13 20.47 13.87
C THR A 675 -2.52 19.69 12.70
N THR A 676 -2.75 18.38 12.64
CA THR A 676 -2.28 17.52 11.54
C THR A 676 -2.88 17.96 10.20
N ARG A 677 -4.16 18.30 10.17
CA ARG A 677 -4.83 18.80 8.95
C ARG A 677 -4.29 20.17 8.53
N THR A 678 -4.06 21.05 9.48
CA THR A 678 -3.48 22.38 9.21
C THR A 678 -2.07 22.27 8.62
N LEU A 679 -1.23 21.36 9.15
CA LEU A 679 0.11 21.10 8.65
C LEU A 679 0.09 20.47 7.25
N LYS A 680 -0.81 19.53 6.98
CA LYS A 680 -1.01 18.97 5.64
C LYS A 680 -1.49 20.01 4.63
N ALA A 681 -2.38 20.90 5.06
CA ALA A 681 -2.83 22.02 4.24
C ALA A 681 -1.69 23.00 3.92
N MET A 682 -0.78 23.20 4.87
CA MET A 682 0.41 24.03 4.70
C MET A 682 1.43 23.36 3.76
N GLU A 683 1.58 22.05 3.83
CA GLU A 683 2.36 21.24 2.90
C GLU A 683 1.83 21.37 1.45
N GLU A 684 0.52 21.29 1.27
CA GLU A 684 -0.11 21.46 -0.04
C GLU A 684 0.09 22.87 -0.64
N LEU A 685 0.15 23.90 0.21
CA LEU A 685 0.45 25.28 -0.21
C LEU A 685 1.89 25.45 -0.70
N LEU A 686 2.83 24.64 -0.17
CA LEU A 686 4.26 24.73 -0.48
C LEU A 686 4.70 23.79 -1.62
N LYS A 687 3.79 22.99 -2.13
CA LYS A 687 4.08 22.03 -3.20
C LYS A 687 4.26 22.74 -4.53
N GLU A 688 5.45 22.61 -5.11
CA GLU A 688 5.69 23.08 -6.48
C GLU A 688 4.76 22.37 -7.46
N ARG A 689 3.95 23.13 -8.15
CA ARG A 689 2.99 22.63 -9.14
C ARG A 689 3.66 22.66 -10.51
N SER A 690 4.10 21.50 -11.00
CA SER A 690 4.42 21.37 -12.42
C SER A 690 3.10 21.31 -13.18
N GLN A 691 2.74 22.40 -13.90
CA GLN A 691 1.44 22.55 -14.51
C GLN A 691 1.54 22.33 -16.02
N LYS A 692 0.76 21.37 -16.53
CA LYS A 692 0.55 21.21 -17.96
C LYS A 692 -0.84 21.73 -18.30
N PHE A 693 -0.89 22.90 -18.94
CA PHE A 693 -2.14 23.47 -19.44
C PHE A 693 -2.59 22.69 -20.68
N GLU A 694 -3.88 22.37 -20.75
CA GLU A 694 -4.48 21.62 -21.85
C GLU A 694 -5.75 22.33 -22.32
N PRO A 695 -5.97 22.46 -23.67
CA PRO A 695 -7.21 22.97 -24.19
C PRO A 695 -8.39 22.13 -23.75
N THR A 696 -9.24 22.67 -22.90
CA THR A 696 -10.32 21.92 -22.24
C THR A 696 -11.66 22.61 -22.49
N ASP A 697 -12.69 21.82 -22.83
CA ASP A 697 -14.06 22.30 -22.85
C ASP A 697 -14.60 22.44 -21.43
N LEU A 698 -14.70 23.67 -20.94
CA LEU A 698 -15.15 23.96 -19.58
C LEU A 698 -16.62 23.58 -19.35
N GLY A 699 -17.47 23.63 -20.40
CA GLY A 699 -18.85 23.19 -20.30
C GLY A 699 -18.95 21.69 -20.00
N ALA A 700 -18.19 20.88 -20.74
CA ALA A 700 -18.11 19.43 -20.53
C ALA A 700 -17.46 19.09 -19.18
N LEU A 701 -16.37 19.76 -18.82
CA LEU A 701 -15.68 19.55 -17.54
C LEU A 701 -16.58 19.89 -16.35
N CYS A 702 -17.30 21.02 -16.38
CA CYS A 702 -18.24 21.38 -15.33
C CYS A 702 -19.37 20.35 -15.18
N GLN A 703 -19.91 19.89 -16.30
CA GLN A 703 -20.93 18.84 -16.31
C GLN A 703 -20.41 17.55 -15.65
N GLN A 704 -19.23 17.09 -16.03
CA GLN A 704 -18.60 15.91 -15.49
C GLN A 704 -18.32 16.04 -13.97
N CYS A 705 -17.86 17.21 -13.53
CA CYS A 705 -17.66 17.49 -12.12
C CYS A 705 -18.98 17.45 -11.33
N VAL A 706 -20.05 18.01 -11.88
CA VAL A 706 -21.38 17.99 -11.24
C VAL A 706 -21.94 16.56 -11.15
N GLU A 707 -21.78 15.75 -12.18
CA GLU A 707 -22.18 14.34 -12.17
C GLU A 707 -21.38 13.53 -11.14
N HIS A 708 -20.06 13.75 -11.10
CA HIS A 708 -19.20 13.13 -10.09
C HIS A 708 -19.59 13.54 -8.67
N TYR A 709 -19.87 14.83 -8.48
CA TYR A 709 -20.33 15.36 -7.21
C TYR A 709 -21.68 14.78 -6.78
N GLN A 710 -22.63 14.66 -7.71
CA GLN A 710 -23.94 14.05 -7.44
C GLN A 710 -23.82 12.59 -7.00
N ASN A 711 -22.95 11.83 -7.65
CA ASN A 711 -22.69 10.45 -7.31
C ASN A 711 -22.01 10.31 -5.94
N TYR A 712 -21.03 11.16 -5.66
CA TYR A 712 -20.28 11.12 -4.41
C TYR A 712 -21.12 11.48 -3.19
N PHE A 713 -22.00 12.47 -3.33
CA PHE A 713 -22.88 12.93 -2.25
C PHE A 713 -24.33 12.49 -2.41
N ALA A 714 -24.58 11.40 -3.11
CA ALA A 714 -25.94 10.94 -3.44
C ALA A 714 -26.85 10.78 -2.22
N GLY A 715 -26.31 10.27 -1.10
CA GLY A 715 -27.04 10.12 0.16
C GLY A 715 -27.49 11.45 0.75
N ASP A 716 -26.61 12.43 0.79
CA ASP A 716 -26.90 13.77 1.34
C ASP A 716 -27.86 14.56 0.45
N ILE A 717 -27.67 14.46 -0.87
CA ILE A 717 -28.51 15.13 -1.88
C ILE A 717 -29.93 14.57 -1.81
N ALA A 718 -30.09 13.26 -1.71
CA ALA A 718 -31.38 12.62 -1.58
C ALA A 718 -32.07 12.95 -0.26
N ALA A 719 -31.33 12.92 0.87
CA ALA A 719 -31.86 13.21 2.21
C ALA A 719 -32.38 14.64 2.32
N LEU A 720 -31.76 15.60 1.64
CA LEU A 720 -32.14 17.02 1.68
C LEU A 720 -33.03 17.44 0.49
N GLY A 721 -33.23 16.57 -0.50
CA GLY A 721 -34.00 16.90 -1.70
C GLY A 721 -33.38 18.02 -2.54
N ILE A 722 -32.06 18.12 -2.62
CA ILE A 722 -31.35 19.21 -3.30
C ILE A 722 -31.55 19.11 -4.81
N LYS A 723 -32.04 20.21 -5.40
CA LYS A 723 -32.12 20.34 -6.87
C LYS A 723 -30.80 20.86 -7.40
N ILE A 724 -30.11 20.03 -8.20
CA ILE A 724 -28.82 20.39 -8.81
C ILE A 724 -29.00 20.54 -10.32
N GLN A 725 -28.56 21.68 -10.87
CA GLN A 725 -28.60 21.96 -12.29
C GLN A 725 -27.24 22.40 -12.80
N CYS A 726 -26.84 21.87 -13.96
CA CYS A 726 -25.71 22.39 -14.71
C CYS A 726 -26.20 22.98 -16.04
N ILE A 727 -26.03 24.27 -16.21
CA ILE A 727 -26.44 25.00 -17.43
C ILE A 727 -25.18 25.39 -18.20
N LYS A 728 -25.06 24.90 -19.41
CA LYS A 728 -23.91 25.16 -20.27
C LYS A 728 -24.36 25.51 -21.68
N PRO A 729 -23.58 26.28 -22.47
CA PRO A 729 -23.82 26.49 -23.86
C PRO A 729 -23.75 25.19 -24.68
N ASP A 730 -24.47 25.14 -25.81
CA ASP A 730 -24.40 24.02 -26.76
C ASP A 730 -23.04 23.94 -27.48
N ALA A 731 -22.39 25.07 -27.68
CA ALA A 731 -21.06 25.17 -28.27
C ALA A 731 -19.97 24.93 -27.18
N PRO A 732 -18.90 24.18 -27.50
CA PRO A 732 -17.82 23.94 -26.55
C PRO A 732 -17.09 25.24 -26.17
N VAL A 733 -16.85 25.44 -24.88
CA VAL A 733 -16.15 26.61 -24.32
C VAL A 733 -14.70 26.23 -24.02
N MET A 734 -13.87 26.32 -25.05
CA MET A 734 -12.45 25.92 -24.94
C MET A 734 -11.62 26.97 -24.18
N ARG A 735 -10.86 26.52 -23.18
CA ARG A 735 -9.85 27.32 -22.45
C ARG A 735 -8.67 26.45 -22.08
N ASP A 736 -7.49 27.03 -22.01
CA ASP A 736 -6.28 26.38 -21.54
C ASP A 736 -6.28 26.37 -19.99
N VAL A 737 -6.56 25.24 -19.42
CA VAL A 737 -6.58 25.04 -17.98
C VAL A 737 -5.83 23.74 -17.62
N VAL A 738 -5.61 23.51 -16.34
CA VAL A 738 -5.20 22.19 -15.83
C VAL A 738 -6.47 21.48 -15.34
N PRO A 739 -7.04 20.53 -16.10
CA PRO A 739 -8.39 19.99 -15.86
C PRO A 739 -8.58 19.43 -14.46
N GLU A 740 -7.57 18.71 -13.95
CA GLU A 740 -7.60 18.12 -12.61
C GLU A 740 -7.67 19.18 -11.51
N LEU A 741 -6.86 20.22 -11.59
CA LEU A 741 -6.83 21.28 -10.59
C LEU A 741 -8.08 22.16 -10.68
N PHE A 742 -8.53 22.42 -11.89
CA PHE A 742 -9.77 23.15 -12.14
C PHE A 742 -10.98 22.38 -11.57
N GLY A 743 -11.07 21.08 -11.83
CA GLY A 743 -12.08 20.21 -11.28
C GLY A 743 -12.06 20.16 -9.73
N LYS A 744 -10.90 20.08 -9.12
CA LYS A 744 -10.73 20.15 -7.65
C LYS A 744 -11.25 21.49 -7.09
N SER A 745 -11.00 22.58 -7.78
CA SER A 745 -11.50 23.91 -7.37
C SER A 745 -13.02 23.98 -7.43
N LEU A 746 -13.61 23.44 -8.49
CA LEU A 746 -15.07 23.40 -8.63
C LEU A 746 -15.71 22.49 -7.57
N MET A 747 -15.12 21.32 -7.31
CA MET A 747 -15.57 20.39 -6.26
C MET A 747 -15.48 21.03 -4.87
N SER A 748 -14.47 21.84 -4.60
CA SER A 748 -14.32 22.58 -3.35
C SER A 748 -15.48 23.58 -3.15
N MET A 749 -15.86 24.31 -4.22
CA MET A 749 -17.00 25.24 -4.17
C MET A 749 -18.33 24.49 -4.00
N LEU A 750 -18.55 23.42 -4.76
CA LEU A 750 -19.76 22.58 -4.63
C LEU A 750 -19.90 21.96 -3.23
N GLY A 751 -18.80 21.52 -2.64
CA GLY A 751 -18.78 21.00 -1.28
C GLY A 751 -19.08 22.08 -0.20
N ASN A 752 -18.64 23.33 -0.43
CA ASN A 752 -19.00 24.45 0.44
C ASN A 752 -20.49 24.82 0.32
N SER A 753 -21.02 24.79 -0.89
CA SER A 753 -22.45 24.98 -1.16
C SER A 753 -23.30 23.91 -0.46
N LEU A 754 -22.92 22.63 -0.54
CA LEU A 754 -23.62 21.56 0.18
C LEU A 754 -23.67 21.81 1.70
N HIS A 755 -22.56 22.25 2.27
CA HIS A 755 -22.51 22.57 3.69
C HIS A 755 -23.44 23.75 4.04
N ALA A 756 -23.48 24.77 3.17
CA ALA A 756 -24.37 25.91 3.36
C ALA A 756 -25.86 25.52 3.27
N LEU A 757 -26.19 24.61 2.35
CA LEU A 757 -27.54 24.07 2.18
C LEU A 757 -27.95 23.19 3.38
N LYS A 758 -27.05 22.32 3.87
CA LYS A 758 -27.28 21.53 5.09
C LYS A 758 -27.58 22.42 6.31
N LYS A 759 -26.73 23.41 6.54
CA LYS A 759 -26.88 24.35 7.65
C LYS A 759 -28.16 25.15 7.59
N LYS A 760 -28.65 25.48 6.39
CA LYS A 760 -29.94 26.17 6.25
C LYS A 760 -31.10 25.22 6.50
N ALA A 761 -31.01 23.97 6.06
CA ALA A 761 -32.02 22.95 6.30
C ALA A 761 -32.17 22.62 7.82
N GLU A 762 -31.06 22.62 8.56
CA GLU A 762 -31.05 22.44 10.03
C GLU A 762 -31.79 23.54 10.79
N LYS A 763 -31.89 24.75 10.23
CA LYS A 763 -32.63 25.87 10.86
C LYS A 763 -34.16 25.70 10.85
N GLY A 764 -34.68 24.75 10.06
CA GLY A 764 -36.11 24.47 9.93
C GLY A 764 -36.86 25.48 9.08
N GLY A 765 -38.01 25.10 8.55
CA GLY A 765 -38.87 25.93 7.70
C GLY A 765 -39.12 25.29 6.33
N THR A 766 -40.08 25.82 5.54
CA THR A 766 -40.35 25.36 4.18
C THR A 766 -39.23 25.86 3.28
N TYR A 767 -38.29 24.98 2.95
CA TYR A 767 -37.09 25.30 2.20
C TYR A 767 -36.88 24.29 1.08
N SER A 768 -36.65 24.76 -0.13
CA SER A 768 -36.28 23.90 -1.28
C SER A 768 -34.83 24.18 -1.66
N PRO A 769 -33.89 23.35 -1.23
CA PRO A 769 -32.49 23.57 -1.50
C PRO A 769 -32.18 23.45 -3.00
N GLU A 770 -31.46 24.43 -3.52
CA GLU A 770 -31.08 24.52 -4.92
C GLU A 770 -29.59 24.82 -5.05
N GLN A 771 -28.95 24.15 -5.97
CA GLN A 771 -27.56 24.37 -6.35
C GLN A 771 -27.46 24.41 -7.87
N LYS A 772 -26.78 25.42 -8.41
CA LYS A 772 -26.69 25.61 -9.85
C LYS A 772 -25.28 25.96 -10.29
N VAL A 773 -24.82 25.27 -11.31
CA VAL A 773 -23.57 25.61 -12.01
C VAL A 773 -23.96 26.15 -13.39
N THR A 774 -23.52 27.36 -13.71
CA THR A 774 -23.83 27.99 -15.00
C THR A 774 -22.55 28.40 -15.70
N VAL A 775 -22.34 27.94 -16.92
CA VAL A 775 -21.22 28.32 -17.79
C VAL A 775 -21.74 29.28 -18.83
N LEU A 776 -21.18 30.48 -18.91
CA LEU A 776 -21.56 31.52 -19.82
C LEU A 776 -20.33 32.04 -20.59
N GLN A 777 -20.55 32.51 -21.80
CA GLN A 777 -19.54 33.22 -22.58
C GLN A 777 -20.07 34.60 -22.96
N GLU A 778 -19.47 35.64 -22.40
CA GLU A 778 -19.86 37.01 -22.60
C GLU A 778 -18.65 37.88 -22.94
N GLY A 779 -18.68 38.59 -24.07
CA GLY A 779 -17.64 39.54 -24.46
C GLY A 779 -16.23 38.93 -24.58
N GLY A 780 -16.11 37.66 -24.98
CA GLY A 780 -14.84 36.92 -25.10
C GLY A 780 -14.33 36.33 -23.80
N LYS A 781 -15.00 36.62 -22.68
CA LYS A 781 -14.67 36.03 -21.35
C LYS A 781 -15.57 34.86 -21.04
N THR A 782 -15.04 33.89 -20.32
CA THR A 782 -15.81 32.76 -19.80
C THR A 782 -16.13 32.98 -18.33
N LEU A 783 -17.43 32.98 -18.02
CA LEU A 783 -17.93 33.08 -16.65
C LEU A 783 -18.52 31.75 -16.21
N ILE A 784 -18.06 31.23 -15.09
CA ILE A 784 -18.66 30.07 -14.47
C ILE A 784 -19.18 30.48 -13.10
N LYS A 785 -20.48 30.32 -12.91
CA LYS A 785 -21.21 30.68 -11.70
C LYS A 785 -21.58 29.44 -10.94
N VAL A 786 -21.25 29.39 -9.67
CA VAL A 786 -21.68 28.34 -8.75
C VAL A 786 -22.57 28.98 -7.70
N TYR A 787 -23.85 28.71 -7.82
CA TYR A 787 -24.91 29.30 -7.02
C TYR A 787 -25.50 28.27 -6.06
N ASP A 788 -25.80 28.70 -4.85
CA ASP A 788 -26.62 27.97 -3.88
C ASP A 788 -27.53 28.94 -3.09
N ASN A 789 -28.70 28.46 -2.73
CA ASN A 789 -29.64 29.17 -1.87
C ASN A 789 -29.48 28.78 -0.39
N GLY A 790 -28.25 28.50 0.06
CA GLY A 790 -27.92 28.15 1.42
C GLY A 790 -28.01 29.28 2.43
N ILE A 791 -27.24 29.16 3.53
CA ILE A 791 -27.21 30.18 4.62
C ILE A 791 -26.52 31.48 4.22
N GLY A 792 -25.91 31.58 3.00
CA GLY A 792 -25.15 32.75 2.58
C GLY A 792 -23.90 33.00 3.44
N ILE A 793 -23.22 34.08 3.11
CA ILE A 793 -21.98 34.53 3.78
C ILE A 793 -22.17 35.95 4.25
N GLU A 794 -21.88 36.19 5.51
CA GLU A 794 -21.98 37.51 6.15
C GLU A 794 -21.02 38.52 5.51
N GLU A 795 -21.48 39.74 5.23
CA GLU A 795 -20.72 40.77 4.53
C GLU A 795 -19.37 41.08 5.20
N SER A 796 -19.33 41.03 6.55
CA SER A 796 -18.10 41.26 7.35
C SER A 796 -16.96 40.29 7.06
N ILE A 797 -17.26 39.08 6.53
CA ILE A 797 -16.26 38.04 6.27
C ILE A 797 -16.05 37.74 4.78
N GLN A 798 -16.92 38.27 3.88
CA GLN A 798 -16.80 38.00 2.44
C GLN A 798 -15.44 38.37 1.86
N GLY A 799 -14.80 39.43 2.36
CA GLY A 799 -13.45 39.81 1.95
C GLY A 799 -12.31 38.89 2.46
N LYS A 800 -12.61 38.02 3.44
CA LYS A 800 -11.60 37.16 4.08
C LYS A 800 -11.72 35.68 3.71
N ILE A 801 -12.78 35.27 3.02
CA ILE A 801 -13.02 33.85 2.71
C ILE A 801 -11.95 33.23 1.78
N PHE A 802 -11.18 34.08 1.10
CA PHE A 802 -10.04 33.67 0.29
C PHE A 802 -8.70 33.79 1.01
N ASP A 803 -8.67 34.23 2.26
CA ASP A 803 -7.43 34.25 3.03
C ASP A 803 -7.03 32.81 3.39
N PRO A 804 -5.73 32.46 3.36
CA PRO A 804 -5.28 31.15 3.75
C PRO A 804 -5.62 30.88 5.22
N PHE A 805 -6.12 29.67 5.49
CA PHE A 805 -6.54 29.20 6.81
C PHE A 805 -7.81 29.87 7.38
N PHE A 806 -8.48 30.71 6.62
CA PHE A 806 -9.77 31.26 7.02
C PHE A 806 -10.88 30.21 6.87
N THR A 807 -11.64 29.96 7.92
CA THR A 807 -12.79 29.05 7.93
C THR A 807 -13.80 29.43 8.98
N THR A 808 -15.07 29.28 8.67
CA THR A 808 -16.19 29.38 9.63
C THR A 808 -16.66 28.01 10.13
N LYS A 809 -16.06 26.94 9.63
CA LYS A 809 -16.31 25.57 10.09
C LYS A 809 -15.42 25.27 11.31
N PRO A 810 -15.81 24.35 12.19
CA PRO A 810 -14.91 23.90 13.25
C PRO A 810 -13.56 23.46 12.63
N THR A 811 -12.47 23.87 13.25
CA THR A 811 -11.10 23.57 12.75
C THR A 811 -10.86 22.05 12.57
N ALA A 812 -11.65 21.24 13.29
CA ALA A 812 -11.70 19.80 13.15
C ALA A 812 -12.30 19.33 11.80
N GLU A 813 -13.06 20.14 11.10
CA GLU A 813 -13.75 19.75 9.86
C GLU A 813 -13.06 20.27 8.58
N ALA A 814 -12.51 21.49 8.63
CA ALA A 814 -11.89 22.08 7.44
C ALA A 814 -10.73 23.03 7.79
N PRO A 815 -9.53 22.84 7.22
CA PRO A 815 -8.35 23.66 7.50
C PRO A 815 -8.39 25.08 6.88
N GLY A 816 -9.44 25.46 6.17
CA GLY A 816 -9.61 26.80 5.59
C GLY A 816 -8.70 27.14 4.41
N VAL A 817 -8.23 26.16 3.65
CA VAL A 817 -7.34 26.39 2.50
C VAL A 817 -8.02 26.21 1.14
N GLY A 818 -9.20 25.61 1.09
CA GLY A 818 -9.85 25.21 -0.17
C GLY A 818 -10.14 26.37 -1.09
N LEU A 819 -10.74 27.46 -0.61
CA LEU A 819 -11.06 28.65 -1.42
C LEU A 819 -9.82 29.45 -1.77
N TYR A 820 -8.83 29.56 -0.88
CA TYR A 820 -7.54 30.16 -1.18
C TYR A 820 -6.84 29.42 -2.32
N LEU A 821 -6.75 28.08 -2.25
CA LEU A 821 -6.17 27.26 -3.31
C LEU A 821 -6.93 27.39 -4.62
N SER A 822 -8.27 27.44 -4.55
CA SER A 822 -9.11 27.67 -5.73
C SER A 822 -8.82 29.02 -6.37
N GLN A 823 -8.63 30.08 -5.58
CA GLN A 823 -8.26 31.40 -6.08
C GLN A 823 -6.89 31.41 -6.76
N GLN A 824 -5.90 30.74 -6.16
CA GLN A 824 -4.56 30.61 -6.75
C GLN A 824 -4.60 29.84 -8.06
N ILE A 825 -5.31 28.72 -8.12
CA ILE A 825 -5.48 27.91 -9.35
C ILE A 825 -6.13 28.75 -10.46
N MET A 826 -7.16 29.51 -10.13
CA MET A 826 -7.84 30.36 -11.14
C MET A 826 -6.96 31.52 -11.56
N HIS A 827 -6.18 32.09 -10.67
CA HIS A 827 -5.20 33.12 -11.00
C HIS A 827 -4.12 32.57 -11.96
N ASP A 828 -3.63 31.34 -11.69
CA ASP A 828 -2.66 30.67 -12.56
C ASP A 828 -3.24 30.36 -13.95
N CYS A 829 -4.55 30.14 -14.04
CA CYS A 829 -5.30 30.01 -15.32
C CYS A 829 -5.63 31.36 -15.98
N GLY A 830 -5.09 32.48 -15.50
CA GLY A 830 -5.34 33.81 -16.06
C GLY A 830 -6.70 34.39 -15.71
N GLY A 831 -7.37 33.89 -14.69
CA GLY A 831 -8.68 34.32 -14.23
C GLY A 831 -8.72 34.80 -12.79
N ASN A 832 -9.92 35.00 -12.28
CA ASN A 832 -10.15 35.28 -10.87
C ASN A 832 -11.47 34.67 -10.37
N ILE A 833 -11.62 34.58 -9.05
CA ILE A 833 -12.87 34.19 -8.39
C ILE A 833 -13.38 35.37 -7.59
N THR A 834 -14.66 35.65 -7.72
CA THR A 834 -15.39 36.63 -6.90
C THR A 834 -16.58 35.94 -6.25
N VAL A 835 -17.08 36.53 -5.17
CA VAL A 835 -18.27 36.02 -4.46
C VAL A 835 -19.30 37.14 -4.35
N GLN A 836 -20.56 36.76 -4.52
CA GLN A 836 -21.72 37.58 -4.20
C GLN A 836 -22.63 36.76 -3.29
N SER A 837 -22.92 37.26 -2.12
CA SER A 837 -23.69 36.48 -1.15
C SER A 837 -24.50 37.40 -0.25
N VAL A 838 -25.70 36.96 0.06
CA VAL A 838 -26.58 37.61 1.05
C VAL A 838 -26.87 36.57 2.13
N LYS A 839 -26.64 36.97 3.39
CA LYS A 839 -26.84 36.10 4.55
C LYS A 839 -28.28 35.60 4.60
N ASP A 840 -28.45 34.33 4.84
CA ASP A 840 -29.69 33.55 4.89
C ASP A 840 -30.48 33.52 3.55
N GLU A 841 -29.93 34.02 2.46
CA GLU A 841 -30.57 34.02 1.14
C GLU A 841 -29.81 33.11 0.17
N TYR A 842 -28.59 33.50 -0.27
CA TYR A 842 -27.85 32.77 -1.28
C TYR A 842 -26.35 33.07 -1.23
N THR A 843 -25.58 32.20 -1.93
CA THR A 843 -24.18 32.45 -2.32
C THR A 843 -23.99 32.16 -3.79
N GLU A 844 -23.30 33.03 -4.51
CA GLU A 844 -22.88 32.85 -5.89
C GLU A 844 -21.38 33.13 -6.01
N PHE A 845 -20.59 32.10 -6.31
CA PHE A 845 -19.19 32.25 -6.71
C PHE A 845 -19.13 32.44 -8.23
N VAL A 846 -18.36 33.42 -8.67
CA VAL A 846 -18.18 33.73 -10.07
C VAL A 846 -16.72 33.61 -10.45
N ILE A 847 -16.41 32.60 -11.24
CA ILE A 847 -15.09 32.39 -11.84
C ILE A 847 -15.10 33.14 -13.17
N ASN A 848 -14.15 34.06 -13.38
CA ASN A 848 -13.97 34.81 -14.58
C ASN A 848 -12.64 34.47 -15.23
N LEU A 849 -12.66 33.85 -16.38
CA LEU A 849 -11.49 33.51 -17.20
C LEU A 849 -11.44 34.41 -18.43
N ALA A 850 -10.25 34.98 -18.67
CA ALA A 850 -10.03 35.92 -19.75
C ALA A 850 -10.06 35.27 -21.14
#